data_5365f293c573df5d268ad669fa815a9d
#
_entry.id   5365f293c573df5d268ad669fa815a9d
#
_cell.length_a   1.000
_cell.length_b   1.000
_cell.length_c   1.000
_cell.angle_alpha   90.00
_cell.angle_beta   90.00
_cell.angle_gamma   90.00
#
_symmetry.space_group_name_H-M   'P 1'
#
loop_
_entity.id
_entity.type
_entity.pdbx_description
1 polymer ?
#
loop_
_entity_poly.entity_id
_entity_poly.type
_entity_poly.pdbx_seq_one_letter_code
_entity_poly.pdbx_strand_id
1 'polypeptide(L)'
;MKKHTMNYLNKLYSYLLLSLISILFVNAHPATIKQDIDWPQFMSQQDMIWEKLPEYWYDSAFLGNGKLGLMIYKEPGKNYLRLETGNCDVHDHRTKRDVFGIPRLLTGHFALHPKGKIINGTMHLDLWNAEVSTDITTTKGVIHLRSFVHADEMMIIVKATTEGDEHDFQWEWIAAEANSPRYLIFKRQGKANKIPKDYELNPTAKISNEKEVNLSVQKLLAGGETSIGWQETHNPETERTLWINLTHTYPQNNSSEICKAEIRKAIRKGYHPMQKTHRKWWNTFYPSSFITLPEAQKENFYWIQMYKLASATRGDRALIDNTGPWLTETPWPNVWWNLNVQLTYWALNTSDHLDLAASLENALYNHIDQLRLNIPKAYRHNSLGIGVASNLECMTTEVGIPGKGKAQVGLLPWACHNLWLIYRHKMDDDILRNKLFPLLKESINYYLHFLKEGDDGKLHLPATYSPEYDTVEDCNFDLALLRWGCQTLLESAHRLNIQDSLIETWKNVLLKLTPYPTDENGLLIGKDMPYAFSHRHYSHLLAIYPLYLINKEQPNDIEMIEKSLSFWQSKPTALLGYSCTGASSISSAIGKGDDALAYLNKLFGKFLSSTTMYKESGPVIETPLSAAQSIHDMLLQSWGGKIRIFPAIPATWKDIAYSGLRTEGAFKVSASRKQGKTQFIHIKSLAGEPCIITTDIVNPIFEGKRNFTIQSLPNNTFQIDLKKGEEVFISPQGEKSDFIISSIPHTSKNHYGLKIIHQRR
;
A
#
# COMPACT_ATOMS: atom_id res chain seq x y z
N MET A 1 32.18 -56.98 18.86
CA MET A 1 31.10 -56.05 18.49
C MET A 1 30.28 -55.58 19.69
N LYS A 2 30.86 -54.92 20.68
CA LYS A 2 30.13 -54.32 21.85
C LYS A 2 30.88 -53.11 22.45
N LYS A 3 31.70 -52.39 21.68
CA LYS A 3 32.42 -51.19 22.15
C LYS A 3 32.23 -49.91 21.28
N HIS A 4 31.48 -49.99 20.18
CA HIS A 4 31.26 -48.82 19.32
C HIS A 4 29.87 -48.15 19.47
N THR A 5 28.93 -48.77 20.12
CA THR A 5 27.54 -48.24 20.30
C THR A 5 27.39 -47.32 21.52
N MET A 6 28.38 -47.32 22.44
CA MET A 6 28.28 -46.52 23.67
C MET A 6 28.86 -45.11 23.57
N ASN A 7 29.62 -44.82 22.50
CA ASN A 7 30.19 -43.49 22.27
C ASN A 7 29.28 -42.53 21.47
N TYR A 8 28.26 -43.05 20.79
CA TYR A 8 27.28 -42.19 20.07
C TYR A 8 26.16 -41.70 20.98
N LEU A 9 25.75 -42.44 21.97
CA LEU A 9 24.73 -42.02 22.93
C LEU A 9 25.22 -40.96 23.93
N ASN A 10 26.53 -41.01 24.29
CA ASN A 10 27.11 -39.97 25.19
C ASN A 10 27.37 -38.61 24.46
N LYS A 11 27.51 -38.59 23.14
CA LYS A 11 27.58 -37.33 22.39
C LYS A 11 26.21 -36.67 22.12
N LEU A 12 25.13 -37.47 22.09
CA LEU A 12 23.77 -36.90 21.95
C LEU A 12 23.28 -36.34 23.30
N TYR A 13 23.73 -36.87 24.44
CA TYR A 13 23.38 -36.31 25.75
C TYR A 13 24.18 -35.04 26.13
N SER A 14 25.34 -34.80 25.51
CA SER A 14 26.12 -33.58 25.77
C SER A 14 25.62 -32.34 25.01
N TYR A 15 24.77 -32.49 24.00
CA TYR A 15 24.16 -31.34 23.28
C TYR A 15 22.77 -30.94 23.82
N LEU A 16 22.21 -31.74 24.77
CA LEU A 16 20.91 -31.49 25.39
C LEU A 16 20.99 -30.83 26.77
N LEU A 17 22.19 -30.47 27.27
CA LEU A 17 22.37 -29.98 28.64
C LEU A 17 23.08 -28.64 28.74
N LEU A 18 22.93 -27.74 27.78
CA LEU A 18 23.41 -26.34 27.86
C LEU A 18 22.40 -25.33 27.31
N SER A 19 21.11 -25.53 27.57
CA SER A 19 20.20 -24.39 27.65
C SER A 19 20.22 -23.89 29.11
N LEU A 20 21.10 -22.97 29.41
CA LEU A 20 21.04 -22.18 30.64
C LEU A 20 19.68 -21.49 30.70
N ILE A 21 18.73 -22.03 31.43
CA ILE A 21 17.52 -21.31 31.84
C ILE A 21 17.95 -20.27 32.85
N SER A 22 18.27 -19.09 32.40
CA SER A 22 18.46 -17.91 33.26
C SER A 22 17.06 -17.44 33.67
N ILE A 23 16.59 -17.82 34.86
CA ILE A 23 15.40 -17.20 35.46
C ILE A 23 15.81 -15.81 35.93
N LEU A 24 15.56 -14.80 35.08
CA LEU A 24 15.73 -13.41 35.48
C LEU A 24 14.50 -12.98 36.28
N PHE A 25 14.68 -12.62 37.54
CA PHE A 25 13.63 -12.04 38.37
C PHE A 25 13.41 -10.58 37.95
N VAL A 26 12.19 -10.24 37.57
CA VAL A 26 11.79 -8.87 37.19
C VAL A 26 10.99 -8.27 38.34
N ASN A 27 11.40 -7.10 38.80
CA ASN A 27 10.65 -6.33 39.77
C ASN A 27 9.39 -5.73 39.13
N ALA A 28 8.23 -6.08 39.64
CA ALA A 28 6.94 -5.60 39.14
C ALA A 28 6.68 -4.15 39.62
N HIS A 29 7.19 -3.16 38.91
CA HIS A 29 6.67 -1.80 38.99
C HIS A 29 5.78 -1.54 37.78
N PRO A 30 4.65 -0.81 37.91
CA PRO A 30 3.80 -0.51 36.78
C PRO A 30 4.47 0.55 35.89
N ALA A 31 5.37 0.10 35.02
CA ALA A 31 5.88 0.95 33.95
C ALA A 31 4.72 1.27 32.99
N THR A 32 4.66 2.50 32.51
CA THR A 32 3.67 2.93 31.51
C THR A 32 4.40 3.67 30.40
N ILE A 33 4.06 3.36 29.14
CA ILE A 33 4.55 4.13 28.02
C ILE A 33 3.81 5.47 27.94
N LYS A 34 4.53 6.56 27.79
CA LYS A 34 3.97 7.89 27.59
C LYS A 34 4.30 8.36 26.18
N GLN A 35 3.30 8.79 25.43
CA GLN A 35 3.48 9.54 24.19
C GLN A 35 3.41 11.04 24.54
N ASP A 36 4.50 11.75 24.33
CA ASP A 36 4.60 13.19 24.54
C ASP A 36 4.66 13.89 23.18
N ILE A 37 3.52 13.88 22.48
CA ILE A 37 3.39 14.35 21.12
C ILE A 37 2.23 15.34 21.04
N ASP A 38 2.55 16.58 20.70
CA ASP A 38 1.56 17.56 20.27
C ASP A 38 1.22 17.27 18.79
N TRP A 39 0.20 16.45 18.56
CA TRP A 39 -0.18 16.01 17.23
C TRP A 39 -0.49 17.15 16.24
N PRO A 40 -1.29 18.18 16.58
CA PRO A 40 -1.50 19.31 15.69
C PRO A 40 -0.19 20.02 15.32
N GLN A 41 0.67 20.28 16.30
CA GLN A 41 1.97 20.93 16.06
C GLN A 41 2.91 20.04 15.25
N PHE A 42 2.99 18.75 15.57
CA PHE A 42 3.81 17.79 14.83
C PHE A 42 3.39 17.69 13.38
N MET A 43 2.08 17.49 13.13
CA MET A 43 1.55 17.34 11.77
C MET A 43 1.66 18.62 10.95
N SER A 44 1.57 19.81 11.56
CA SER A 44 1.77 21.08 10.85
C SER A 44 3.18 21.24 10.24
N GLN A 45 4.17 20.47 10.74
CA GLN A 45 5.52 20.43 10.16
C GLN A 45 5.60 19.47 8.96
N GLN A 46 4.59 18.65 8.77
CA GLN A 46 4.48 17.65 7.70
C GLN A 46 3.62 18.15 6.52
N ASP A 47 2.95 19.28 6.66
CA ASP A 47 2.08 19.88 5.65
C ASP A 47 2.79 20.11 4.32
N MET A 48 1.99 20.16 3.24
CA MET A 48 2.50 20.46 1.90
C MET A 48 2.18 21.91 1.54
N ILE A 49 3.20 22.63 1.05
CA ILE A 49 3.12 24.07 0.78
C ILE A 49 3.46 24.37 -0.68
N TRP A 50 2.56 25.05 -1.37
CA TRP A 50 2.78 25.58 -2.73
C TRP A 50 2.93 27.09 -2.67
N GLU A 51 4.09 27.60 -3.01
CA GLU A 51 4.40 29.03 -3.09
C GLU A 51 3.94 29.65 -4.42
N LYS A 52 3.48 28.82 -5.35
CA LYS A 52 2.84 29.18 -6.62
C LYS A 52 1.84 28.12 -7.03
N LEU A 53 0.84 28.46 -7.84
CA LEU A 53 -0.12 27.49 -8.37
C LEU A 53 0.60 26.48 -9.27
N PRO A 54 0.40 25.15 -9.05
CA PRO A 54 0.89 24.13 -9.97
C PRO A 54 0.11 24.17 -11.28
N GLU A 55 0.76 23.77 -12.37
CA GLU A 55 0.14 23.68 -13.69
C GLU A 55 -0.04 22.24 -14.19
N TYR A 56 0.36 21.26 -13.39
CA TYR A 56 0.28 19.84 -13.76
C TYR A 56 -0.29 19.02 -12.61
N TRP A 57 -1.02 17.96 -12.96
CA TRP A 57 -1.64 17.05 -12.01
C TRP A 57 -0.64 16.45 -10.98
N TYR A 58 0.58 16.13 -11.41
CA TYR A 58 1.60 15.51 -10.55
C TYR A 58 2.22 16.47 -9.51
N ASP A 59 2.00 17.76 -9.67
CA ASP A 59 2.38 18.80 -8.70
C ASP A 59 1.14 19.39 -7.98
N SER A 60 -0.08 18.87 -8.25
CA SER A 60 -1.32 19.37 -7.68
C SER A 60 -1.45 19.12 -6.18
N ALA A 61 -2.24 19.91 -5.49
CA ALA A 61 -2.80 19.50 -4.21
C ALA A 61 -3.85 18.41 -4.43
N PHE A 62 -3.89 17.41 -3.56
CA PHE A 62 -4.76 16.25 -3.70
C PHE A 62 -5.48 15.90 -2.40
N LEU A 63 -6.78 15.62 -2.51
CA LEU A 63 -7.70 15.27 -1.43
C LEU A 63 -8.42 13.98 -1.76
N GLY A 64 -8.79 13.19 -0.76
CA GLY A 64 -9.52 11.95 -0.99
C GLY A 64 -10.15 11.37 0.27
N ASN A 65 -11.09 10.43 0.07
CA ASN A 65 -11.74 9.73 1.17
C ASN A 65 -11.84 8.21 0.92
N GLY A 66 -11.03 7.67 0.02
CA GLY A 66 -11.06 6.26 -0.37
C GLY A 66 -12.04 5.92 -1.50
N LYS A 67 -12.84 6.89 -1.94
CA LYS A 67 -13.78 6.73 -3.06
C LYS A 67 -13.76 7.97 -3.94
N LEU A 68 -14.03 9.14 -3.38
CA LEU A 68 -13.95 10.41 -4.08
C LEU A 68 -12.55 11.00 -3.97
N GLY A 69 -12.09 11.64 -5.04
CA GLY A 69 -10.84 12.37 -5.11
C GLY A 69 -11.01 13.75 -5.70
N LEU A 70 -10.11 14.65 -5.31
CA LEU A 70 -10.01 16.00 -5.86
C LEU A 70 -8.54 16.36 -6.05
N MET A 71 -8.18 16.85 -7.24
CA MET A 71 -6.88 17.47 -7.51
C MET A 71 -7.08 18.93 -7.89
N ILE A 72 -6.24 19.82 -7.35
CA ILE A 72 -6.36 21.27 -7.54
C ILE A 72 -5.09 21.81 -8.20
N TYR A 73 -5.23 22.40 -9.39
CA TYR A 73 -4.12 23.02 -10.14
C TYR A 73 -4.65 24.03 -11.16
N LYS A 74 -3.78 24.93 -11.62
CA LYS A 74 -4.11 25.88 -12.69
C LYS A 74 -4.03 25.17 -14.03
N GLU A 75 -5.05 25.31 -14.88
CA GLU A 75 -4.99 24.76 -16.24
C GLU A 75 -3.92 25.45 -17.08
N PRO A 76 -2.98 24.69 -17.71
CA PRO A 76 -1.92 25.27 -18.53
C PRO A 76 -2.45 26.15 -19.65
N GLY A 77 -1.96 27.38 -19.74
CA GLY A 77 -2.34 28.34 -20.79
C GLY A 77 -3.76 28.91 -20.67
N LYS A 78 -4.50 28.59 -19.61
CA LYS A 78 -5.86 29.09 -19.36
C LYS A 78 -5.91 30.01 -18.15
N ASN A 79 -6.95 30.82 -18.06
CA ASN A 79 -7.21 31.73 -16.94
C ASN A 79 -8.24 31.14 -15.97
N TYR A 80 -8.06 29.89 -15.55
CA TYR A 80 -8.92 29.26 -14.53
C TYR A 80 -8.15 28.27 -13.65
N LEU A 81 -8.66 28.07 -12.42
CA LEU A 81 -8.23 27.00 -11.55
C LEU A 81 -9.06 25.75 -11.86
N ARG A 82 -8.40 24.62 -12.07
CA ARG A 82 -9.02 23.32 -12.32
C ARG A 82 -9.16 22.54 -11.01
N LEU A 83 -10.36 22.05 -10.77
CA LEU A 83 -10.69 21.12 -9.69
C LEU A 83 -11.05 19.78 -10.33
N GLU A 84 -10.07 18.94 -10.56
CA GLU A 84 -10.22 17.61 -11.18
C GLU A 84 -10.87 16.66 -10.21
N THR A 85 -12.02 16.08 -10.58
CA THR A 85 -12.77 15.16 -9.73
C THR A 85 -12.50 13.71 -10.12
N GLY A 86 -12.58 12.80 -9.15
CA GLY A 86 -12.47 11.36 -9.40
C GLY A 86 -13.39 10.55 -8.48
N ASN A 87 -13.82 9.39 -8.96
CA ASN A 87 -14.54 8.41 -8.16
C ASN A 87 -14.05 7.00 -8.56
N CYS A 88 -13.59 6.22 -7.57
CA CYS A 88 -13.06 4.88 -7.80
C CYS A 88 -14.06 3.92 -8.43
N ASP A 89 -15.36 4.07 -8.18
CA ASP A 89 -16.40 3.15 -8.67
C ASP A 89 -16.72 3.36 -10.16
N VAL A 90 -16.28 4.45 -10.79
CA VAL A 90 -16.66 4.77 -12.16
C VAL A 90 -15.84 3.92 -13.14
N HIS A 91 -16.40 2.77 -13.49
CA HIS A 91 -15.87 1.84 -14.49
C HIS A 91 -16.80 1.69 -15.69
N ASP A 92 -16.23 1.32 -16.83
CA ASP A 92 -17.02 0.71 -17.92
C ASP A 92 -17.30 -0.77 -17.57
N HIS A 93 -18.44 -1.30 -17.97
CA HIS A 93 -18.91 -2.63 -17.58
C HIS A 93 -19.15 -3.53 -18.80
N ARG A 94 -18.37 -3.37 -19.87
CA ARG A 94 -18.54 -4.16 -21.10
C ARG A 94 -18.11 -5.61 -20.87
N THR A 95 -18.60 -6.49 -21.70
CA THR A 95 -18.30 -7.93 -21.62
C THR A 95 -16.86 -8.27 -21.96
N LYS A 96 -16.16 -7.41 -22.73
CA LYS A 96 -14.76 -7.56 -23.07
C LYS A 96 -13.88 -7.22 -21.85
N ARG A 97 -13.18 -8.22 -21.34
CA ARG A 97 -12.45 -8.17 -20.07
C ARG A 97 -11.04 -7.60 -20.23
N ASP A 98 -10.90 -6.46 -20.89
CA ASP A 98 -9.62 -5.79 -21.13
C ASP A 98 -9.67 -4.29 -20.80
N VAL A 99 -8.57 -3.59 -20.96
CA VAL A 99 -8.42 -2.16 -20.70
C VAL A 99 -9.29 -1.24 -21.56
N PHE A 100 -10.00 -1.77 -22.55
CA PHE A 100 -10.98 -1.04 -23.36
C PHE A 100 -12.41 -1.35 -22.93
N GLY A 101 -12.67 -2.53 -22.37
CA GLY A 101 -14.00 -2.96 -22.00
C GLY A 101 -14.38 -2.70 -20.54
N ILE A 102 -13.41 -2.77 -19.61
CA ILE A 102 -13.65 -2.64 -18.17
C ILE A 102 -12.72 -1.61 -17.49
N PRO A 103 -12.31 -0.50 -18.14
CA PRO A 103 -11.44 0.48 -17.53
C PRO A 103 -12.21 1.36 -16.54
N ARG A 104 -11.48 2.00 -15.63
CA ARG A 104 -11.95 3.22 -14.97
C ARG A 104 -12.13 4.34 -15.99
N LEU A 105 -13.14 5.18 -15.74
CA LEU A 105 -13.47 6.30 -16.62
C LEU A 105 -13.25 7.62 -15.91
N LEU A 106 -12.82 8.62 -16.69
CA LEU A 106 -12.69 10.00 -16.22
C LEU A 106 -14.09 10.59 -16.00
N THR A 107 -14.21 11.44 -14.99
CA THR A 107 -15.49 12.10 -14.66
C THR A 107 -15.57 13.53 -15.21
N GLY A 108 -14.51 14.29 -15.08
CA GLY A 108 -14.42 15.69 -15.48
C GLY A 108 -13.89 16.58 -14.37
N HIS A 109 -14.03 17.90 -14.57
CA HIS A 109 -13.53 18.88 -13.63
C HIS A 109 -14.41 20.14 -13.56
N PHE A 110 -14.30 20.85 -12.44
CA PHE A 110 -14.78 22.21 -12.33
C PHE A 110 -13.68 23.20 -12.72
N ALA A 111 -14.00 24.16 -13.56
CA ALA A 111 -13.18 25.31 -13.84
C ALA A 111 -13.69 26.51 -13.01
N LEU A 112 -12.83 27.08 -12.15
CA LEU A 112 -13.11 28.33 -11.48
C LEU A 112 -12.56 29.46 -12.33
N HIS A 113 -13.45 30.24 -12.94
CA HIS A 113 -13.13 31.41 -13.76
C HIS A 113 -13.16 32.67 -12.91
N PRO A 114 -12.04 33.28 -12.54
CA PRO A 114 -12.03 34.58 -11.88
C PRO A 114 -12.44 35.69 -12.84
N LYS A 115 -12.93 36.80 -12.31
CA LYS A 115 -13.23 38.00 -13.10
C LYS A 115 -11.96 38.67 -13.65
N GLY A 116 -10.91 38.67 -12.84
CA GLY A 116 -9.60 39.18 -13.24
C GLY A 116 -8.71 38.12 -13.87
N LYS A 117 -7.54 38.55 -14.35
CA LYS A 117 -6.49 37.63 -14.81
C LYS A 117 -5.72 37.09 -13.59
N ILE A 118 -5.52 35.78 -13.52
CA ILE A 118 -4.70 35.15 -12.47
C ILE A 118 -3.26 35.65 -12.63
N ILE A 119 -2.71 36.23 -11.57
CA ILE A 119 -1.33 36.74 -11.47
C ILE A 119 -0.47 35.69 -10.77
N ASN A 120 -0.94 35.20 -9.62
CA ASN A 120 -0.25 34.25 -8.76
C ASN A 120 -1.27 33.53 -7.87
N GLY A 121 -0.78 32.61 -7.04
CA GLY A 121 -1.56 32.02 -5.95
C GLY A 121 -0.69 31.08 -5.15
N THR A 122 -1.16 30.75 -3.96
CA THR A 122 -0.52 29.81 -3.03
C THR A 122 -1.51 28.73 -2.60
N MET A 123 -0.97 27.59 -2.19
CA MET A 123 -1.80 26.52 -1.60
C MET A 123 -1.13 25.93 -0.37
N HIS A 124 -1.95 25.44 0.55
CA HIS A 124 -1.52 24.73 1.74
C HIS A 124 -2.45 23.53 1.97
N LEU A 125 -1.90 22.35 1.95
CA LEU A 125 -2.57 21.14 2.40
C LEU A 125 -2.20 20.88 3.86
N ASP A 126 -3.16 21.20 4.74
CA ASP A 126 -3.14 20.87 6.16
C ASP A 126 -3.42 19.37 6.34
N LEU A 127 -2.38 18.59 6.60
CA LEU A 127 -2.51 17.12 6.72
C LEU A 127 -3.34 16.73 7.94
N TRP A 128 -3.20 17.45 9.07
CA TRP A 128 -3.94 17.12 10.29
C TRP A 128 -5.46 17.19 10.12
N ASN A 129 -5.91 18.17 9.35
CA ASN A 129 -7.33 18.39 9.05
C ASN A 129 -7.75 17.85 7.67
N ALA A 130 -6.81 17.44 6.83
CA ALA A 130 -7.03 17.01 5.43
C ALA A 130 -7.84 18.05 4.62
N GLU A 131 -7.45 19.31 4.74
CA GLU A 131 -8.06 20.45 4.05
C GLU A 131 -7.02 21.16 3.17
N VAL A 132 -7.42 21.67 2.01
CA VAL A 132 -6.60 22.54 1.16
C VAL A 132 -7.10 23.95 1.23
N SER A 133 -6.25 24.89 1.65
CA SER A 133 -6.45 26.32 1.47
C SER A 133 -5.75 26.74 0.15
N THR A 134 -6.43 27.56 -0.64
CA THR A 134 -5.87 28.11 -1.89
C THR A 134 -6.17 29.59 -1.98
N ASP A 135 -5.15 30.43 -2.16
CA ASP A 135 -5.30 31.87 -2.42
C ASP A 135 -4.97 32.14 -3.88
N ILE A 136 -5.87 32.75 -4.61
CA ILE A 136 -5.72 33.12 -6.03
C ILE A 136 -5.69 34.63 -6.14
N THR A 137 -4.52 35.19 -6.40
CA THR A 137 -4.37 36.63 -6.65
C THR A 137 -4.62 36.92 -8.13
N THR A 138 -5.50 37.86 -8.38
CA THR A 138 -5.87 38.29 -9.75
C THR A 138 -5.66 39.78 -9.93
N THR A 139 -5.89 40.28 -11.15
CA THR A 139 -5.88 41.73 -11.46
C THR A 139 -7.07 42.47 -10.84
N LYS A 140 -8.03 41.79 -10.21
CA LYS A 140 -9.26 42.36 -9.66
C LYS A 140 -9.42 42.18 -8.13
N GLY A 141 -8.59 41.34 -7.53
CA GLY A 141 -8.64 41.04 -6.10
C GLY A 141 -8.08 39.68 -5.78
N VAL A 142 -8.59 39.06 -4.72
CA VAL A 142 -8.18 37.73 -4.28
C VAL A 142 -9.39 36.83 -4.11
N ILE A 143 -9.26 35.56 -4.49
CA ILE A 143 -10.21 34.49 -4.18
C ILE A 143 -9.54 33.53 -3.21
N HIS A 144 -10.14 33.31 -2.04
CA HIS A 144 -9.72 32.37 -1.03
C HIS A 144 -10.61 31.13 -1.07
N LEU A 145 -10.02 29.96 -1.27
CA LEU A 145 -10.75 28.69 -1.23
C LEU A 145 -10.34 27.87 -0.01
N ARG A 146 -11.31 27.16 0.55
CA ARG A 146 -11.07 26.04 1.47
C ARG A 146 -11.81 24.82 0.96
N SER A 147 -11.06 23.79 0.63
CA SER A 147 -11.55 22.58 -0.04
C SER A 147 -11.29 21.33 0.82
N PHE A 148 -12.24 20.42 0.89
CA PHE A 148 -12.04 19.10 1.45
C PHE A 148 -12.97 18.06 0.80
N VAL A 149 -12.53 16.80 0.79
CA VAL A 149 -13.34 15.63 0.47
C VAL A 149 -13.74 15.03 1.81
N HIS A 150 -15.02 15.07 2.15
CA HIS A 150 -15.49 14.66 3.48
C HIS A 150 -15.09 13.21 3.79
N ALA A 151 -14.56 12.97 4.99
CA ALA A 151 -13.99 11.67 5.36
C ALA A 151 -14.99 10.50 5.22
N ASP A 152 -16.22 10.67 5.67
CA ASP A 152 -17.26 9.62 5.67
C ASP A 152 -18.34 9.83 4.61
N GLU A 153 -18.81 11.08 4.42
CA GLU A 153 -19.88 11.38 3.46
C GLU A 153 -19.30 11.49 2.04
N MET A 154 -20.07 11.07 1.05
CA MET A 154 -19.66 11.16 -0.37
C MET A 154 -19.83 12.58 -0.91
N MET A 155 -19.05 13.52 -0.37
CA MET A 155 -19.19 14.95 -0.66
C MET A 155 -17.83 15.63 -0.80
N ILE A 156 -17.65 16.37 -1.89
CA ILE A 156 -16.58 17.34 -2.07
C ILE A 156 -17.18 18.72 -1.74
N ILE A 157 -16.52 19.49 -0.89
CA ILE A 157 -17.00 20.79 -0.42
C ILE A 157 -15.91 21.82 -0.68
N VAL A 158 -16.26 22.89 -1.37
CA VAL A 158 -15.38 24.02 -1.66
C VAL A 158 -16.05 25.30 -1.21
N LYS A 159 -15.51 25.88 -0.14
CA LYS A 159 -15.94 27.20 0.35
C LYS A 159 -15.04 28.27 -0.26
N ALA A 160 -15.64 29.33 -0.77
CA ALA A 160 -14.94 30.47 -1.36
C ALA A 160 -15.33 31.76 -0.66
N THR A 161 -14.33 32.61 -0.41
CA THR A 161 -14.51 34.03 -0.02
C THR A 161 -13.68 34.90 -0.94
N THR A 162 -14.04 36.19 -1.09
CA THR A 162 -13.37 37.06 -2.08
C THR A 162 -13.03 38.41 -1.45
N GLU A 163 -11.95 38.99 -1.97
CA GLU A 163 -11.55 40.39 -1.71
C GLU A 163 -11.50 41.18 -3.03
N GLY A 164 -11.75 42.48 -2.93
CA GLY A 164 -11.77 43.36 -4.11
C GLY A 164 -12.97 43.10 -5.02
N ASP A 165 -12.77 43.09 -6.33
CA ASP A 165 -13.84 42.97 -7.35
C ASP A 165 -13.90 41.54 -7.94
N GLU A 166 -13.63 40.49 -7.09
CA GLU A 166 -13.65 39.06 -7.49
C GLU A 166 -14.94 38.32 -7.08
N HIS A 167 -15.96 39.01 -6.55
CA HIS A 167 -17.22 38.42 -6.12
C HIS A 167 -18.02 37.73 -7.26
N ASP A 168 -17.78 38.09 -8.51
CA ASP A 168 -18.48 37.59 -9.70
C ASP A 168 -17.77 36.40 -10.38
N PHE A 169 -16.82 35.69 -9.71
CA PHE A 169 -16.20 34.50 -10.30
C PHE A 169 -17.26 33.44 -10.63
N GLN A 170 -16.98 32.57 -11.62
CA GLN A 170 -17.93 31.57 -12.11
C GLN A 170 -17.37 30.14 -11.98
N TRP A 171 -18.25 29.21 -11.65
CA TRP A 171 -18.00 27.79 -11.75
C TRP A 171 -18.55 27.25 -13.08
N GLU A 172 -17.71 26.53 -13.82
CA GLU A 172 -18.10 25.79 -15.02
C GLU A 172 -17.79 24.31 -14.82
N TRP A 173 -18.76 23.43 -15.05
CA TRP A 173 -18.52 22.00 -15.10
C TRP A 173 -18.14 21.59 -16.53
N ILE A 174 -16.99 20.92 -16.69
CA ILE A 174 -16.47 20.37 -17.94
C ILE A 174 -16.43 18.85 -17.82
N ALA A 175 -17.40 18.19 -18.43
CA ALA A 175 -17.49 16.73 -18.44
C ALA A 175 -16.36 16.11 -19.26
N ALA A 176 -15.77 15.02 -18.77
CA ALA A 176 -14.82 14.23 -19.55
C ALA A 176 -15.56 13.34 -20.56
N GLU A 177 -14.83 12.92 -21.61
CA GLU A 177 -15.31 11.82 -22.46
C GLU A 177 -15.24 10.52 -21.65
N ALA A 178 -16.39 9.86 -21.42
CA ALA A 178 -16.48 8.61 -20.67
C ALA A 178 -16.02 7.40 -21.52
N ASN A 179 -14.79 7.49 -22.01
CA ASN A 179 -14.14 6.47 -22.80
C ASN A 179 -12.87 5.99 -22.10
N SER A 180 -12.42 4.76 -22.46
CA SER A 180 -11.17 4.25 -21.91
C SER A 180 -10.04 5.29 -22.00
N PRO A 181 -9.35 5.64 -20.91
CA PRO A 181 -8.20 6.53 -20.96
C PRO A 181 -7.13 6.07 -21.96
N ARG A 182 -6.99 4.77 -22.17
CA ARG A 182 -6.09 4.21 -23.20
C ARG A 182 -6.54 4.55 -24.62
N TYR A 183 -7.86 4.54 -24.86
CA TYR A 183 -8.42 5.03 -26.14
C TYR A 183 -8.07 6.50 -26.36
N LEU A 184 -8.27 7.35 -25.37
CA LEU A 184 -8.00 8.79 -25.47
C LEU A 184 -6.51 9.05 -25.78
N ILE A 185 -5.60 8.33 -25.11
CA ILE A 185 -4.16 8.40 -25.36
C ILE A 185 -3.82 7.98 -26.81
N PHE A 186 -4.31 6.84 -27.26
CA PHE A 186 -4.00 6.33 -28.61
C PHE A 186 -4.57 7.21 -29.70
N LYS A 187 -5.80 7.74 -29.52
CA LYS A 187 -6.41 8.72 -30.41
C LYS A 187 -5.52 9.96 -30.56
N ARG A 188 -5.09 10.57 -29.45
CA ARG A 188 -4.23 11.74 -29.42
C ARG A 188 -2.84 11.48 -30.05
N GLN A 189 -2.29 10.28 -29.86
CA GLN A 189 -0.99 9.88 -30.42
C GLN A 189 -1.06 9.43 -31.91
N GLY A 190 -2.23 9.44 -32.54
CA GLY A 190 -2.40 8.94 -33.91
C GLY A 190 -2.22 7.41 -34.05
N LYS A 191 -2.29 6.65 -32.96
CA LYS A 191 -2.10 5.19 -32.92
C LYS A 191 -3.43 4.44 -33.08
N ALA A 192 -4.23 4.79 -34.07
CA ALA A 192 -5.56 4.18 -34.32
C ALA A 192 -5.49 2.66 -34.51
N ASN A 193 -4.39 2.12 -35.04
CA ASN A 193 -4.16 0.67 -35.20
C ASN A 193 -4.06 -0.11 -33.87
N LYS A 194 -3.88 0.57 -32.74
CA LYS A 194 -3.88 -0.03 -31.39
C LYS A 194 -5.24 0.00 -30.70
N ILE A 195 -6.23 0.67 -31.30
CA ILE A 195 -7.60 0.70 -30.80
C ILE A 195 -8.36 -0.48 -31.44
N PRO A 196 -9.12 -1.26 -30.62
CA PRO A 196 -9.96 -2.33 -31.18
C PRO A 196 -10.92 -1.77 -32.22
N LYS A 197 -11.07 -2.47 -33.34
CA LYS A 197 -11.93 -2.02 -34.46
C LYS A 197 -13.42 -1.94 -34.08
N ASP A 198 -13.83 -2.73 -33.12
CA ASP A 198 -15.17 -2.84 -32.54
C ASP A 198 -15.37 -1.94 -31.29
N TYR A 199 -14.45 -1.00 -31.02
CA TYR A 199 -14.58 -0.12 -29.87
C TYR A 199 -15.62 0.98 -30.15
N GLU A 200 -16.75 0.92 -29.46
CA GLU A 200 -17.80 1.93 -29.52
C GLU A 200 -17.63 2.98 -28.41
N LEU A 201 -17.96 4.23 -28.72
CA LEU A 201 -17.87 5.34 -27.74
C LEU A 201 -19.11 5.38 -26.87
N ASN A 202 -18.94 5.60 -25.56
CA ASN A 202 -20.03 5.92 -24.68
C ASN A 202 -20.72 7.24 -25.11
N PRO A 203 -22.03 7.39 -24.90
CA PRO A 203 -22.74 8.63 -25.17
C PRO A 203 -22.12 9.81 -24.42
N THR A 204 -22.32 11.02 -24.88
CA THR A 204 -21.93 12.24 -24.14
C THR A 204 -22.83 12.46 -22.93
N ALA A 205 -22.25 13.01 -21.86
CA ALA A 205 -23.00 13.38 -20.67
C ALA A 205 -24.08 14.43 -20.97
N LYS A 206 -25.24 14.33 -20.32
CA LYS A 206 -26.34 15.31 -20.44
C LYS A 206 -26.35 16.18 -19.19
N ILE A 207 -26.32 17.51 -19.39
CA ILE A 207 -26.38 18.50 -18.31
C ILE A 207 -27.81 19.00 -18.18
N SER A 208 -28.32 19.07 -16.95
CA SER A 208 -29.64 19.59 -16.59
C SER A 208 -29.60 20.33 -15.25
N ASN A 209 -30.61 21.15 -15.00
CA ASN A 209 -30.84 21.76 -13.68
C ASN A 209 -32.19 21.25 -13.17
N GLU A 210 -32.19 20.63 -12.00
CA GLU A 210 -33.38 20.07 -11.38
C GLU A 210 -33.56 20.59 -9.95
N LYS A 211 -34.42 21.57 -9.77
CA LYS A 211 -34.75 22.13 -8.43
C LYS A 211 -33.47 22.54 -7.67
N GLU A 212 -32.72 23.45 -8.22
CA GLU A 212 -31.49 24.04 -7.65
C GLU A 212 -30.24 23.15 -7.70
N VAL A 213 -30.37 21.85 -7.99
CA VAL A 213 -29.21 20.96 -8.20
C VAL A 213 -28.92 20.86 -9.69
N ASN A 214 -27.73 21.23 -10.09
CA ASN A 214 -27.21 20.97 -11.42
C ASN A 214 -26.76 19.52 -11.48
N LEU A 215 -26.99 18.86 -12.61
CA LEU A 215 -26.63 17.47 -12.84
C LEU A 215 -25.92 17.31 -14.19
N SER A 216 -24.87 16.51 -14.21
CA SER A 216 -24.25 15.95 -15.40
C SER A 216 -24.43 14.44 -15.34
N VAL A 217 -25.26 13.87 -16.20
CA VAL A 217 -25.59 12.44 -16.20
C VAL A 217 -24.97 11.75 -17.41
N GLN A 218 -24.06 10.82 -17.14
CA GLN A 218 -23.37 10.01 -18.10
C GLN A 218 -23.94 8.59 -18.10
N LYS A 219 -24.66 8.22 -19.14
CA LYS A 219 -25.08 6.81 -19.35
C LYS A 219 -23.98 6.01 -20.04
N LEU A 220 -23.85 4.74 -19.69
CA LEU A 220 -22.89 3.84 -20.29
C LEU A 220 -23.57 2.85 -21.25
N LEU A 221 -22.87 2.47 -22.34
CA LEU A 221 -23.38 1.48 -23.33
C LEU A 221 -23.64 0.11 -22.68
N ALA A 222 -22.82 -0.27 -21.72
CA ALA A 222 -22.95 -1.54 -21.00
C ALA A 222 -24.06 -1.53 -19.94
N GLY A 223 -24.78 -0.43 -19.79
CA GLY A 223 -25.73 -0.18 -18.70
C GLY A 223 -25.10 0.55 -17.53
N GLY A 224 -25.95 1.02 -16.61
CA GLY A 224 -25.52 1.87 -15.52
C GLY A 224 -25.32 3.34 -15.92
N GLU A 225 -25.13 4.19 -14.93
CA GLU A 225 -24.89 5.62 -15.13
C GLU A 225 -24.01 6.23 -14.05
N THR A 226 -23.34 7.31 -14.41
CA THR A 226 -22.58 8.16 -13.49
C THR A 226 -23.22 9.54 -13.46
N SER A 227 -23.53 10.05 -12.26
CA SER A 227 -24.03 11.40 -12.07
C SER A 227 -23.05 12.22 -11.26
N ILE A 228 -22.74 13.39 -11.78
CA ILE A 228 -22.08 14.47 -11.04
C ILE A 228 -23.13 15.53 -10.77
N GLY A 229 -23.42 15.76 -9.50
CA GLY A 229 -24.34 16.81 -9.07
C GLY A 229 -23.60 17.89 -8.34
N TRP A 230 -24.08 19.13 -8.47
CA TRP A 230 -23.56 20.24 -7.70
C TRP A 230 -24.63 21.30 -7.43
N GLN A 231 -24.46 21.97 -6.30
CA GLN A 231 -25.26 23.11 -5.92
C GLN A 231 -24.36 24.13 -5.22
N GLU A 232 -24.55 25.39 -5.50
CA GLU A 232 -23.90 26.48 -4.80
C GLU A 232 -24.86 27.12 -3.80
N THR A 233 -24.36 27.42 -2.61
CA THR A 233 -25.09 28.16 -1.57
C THR A 233 -24.31 29.42 -1.20
N HIS A 234 -25.04 30.50 -0.86
CA HIS A 234 -24.49 31.79 -0.49
C HIS A 234 -24.84 32.12 0.97
N ASN A 235 -23.84 32.49 1.78
CA ASN A 235 -24.05 32.93 3.16
C ASN A 235 -22.74 33.48 3.76
N PRO A 236 -22.65 34.72 4.13
CA PRO A 236 -23.30 35.94 3.64
C PRO A 236 -22.95 36.28 2.17
N GLU A 237 -23.23 37.45 1.64
CA GLU A 237 -23.07 37.80 0.21
C GLU A 237 -21.66 37.54 -0.37
N THR A 238 -20.62 37.62 0.45
CA THR A 238 -19.21 37.39 0.04
C THR A 238 -18.73 35.93 0.20
N GLU A 239 -19.57 35.08 0.79
CA GLU A 239 -19.23 33.68 1.04
C GLU A 239 -20.09 32.75 0.18
N ARG A 240 -19.42 31.91 -0.63
CA ARG A 240 -20.03 30.93 -1.54
C ARG A 240 -19.53 29.56 -1.19
N THR A 241 -20.41 28.56 -1.15
CA THR A 241 -20.02 27.16 -0.92
C THR A 241 -20.55 26.28 -2.05
N LEU A 242 -19.64 25.62 -2.76
CA LEU A 242 -19.94 24.64 -3.80
C LEU A 242 -19.96 23.24 -3.16
N TRP A 243 -21.10 22.57 -3.28
CA TRP A 243 -21.34 21.20 -2.84
C TRP A 243 -21.36 20.29 -4.05
N ILE A 244 -20.50 19.25 -4.07
CA ILE A 244 -20.34 18.36 -5.23
C ILE A 244 -20.46 16.92 -4.74
N ASN A 245 -21.28 16.14 -5.43
CA ASN A 245 -21.38 14.68 -5.27
C ASN A 245 -21.12 13.98 -6.59
N LEU A 246 -20.44 12.84 -6.54
CA LEU A 246 -20.23 11.94 -7.67
C LEU A 246 -20.75 10.55 -7.29
N THR A 247 -21.75 10.09 -7.98
CA THR A 247 -22.37 8.76 -7.78
C THR A 247 -22.34 7.96 -9.07
N HIS A 248 -21.92 6.72 -8.97
CA HIS A 248 -21.98 5.73 -10.03
C HIS A 248 -22.89 4.58 -9.59
N THR A 249 -23.74 4.09 -10.50
CA THR A 249 -24.60 2.91 -10.28
C THR A 249 -24.54 1.97 -11.47
N TYR A 250 -24.49 0.67 -11.19
CA TYR A 250 -24.51 -0.41 -12.18
C TYR A 250 -25.11 -1.67 -11.55
N PRO A 251 -25.99 -2.41 -12.21
CA PRO A 251 -26.61 -2.13 -13.53
C PRO A 251 -27.76 -1.10 -13.48
N GLN A 252 -28.07 -0.57 -12.30
CA GLN A 252 -29.17 0.39 -12.11
C GLN A 252 -28.83 1.75 -12.76
N ASN A 253 -29.89 2.54 -13.06
CA ASN A 253 -29.81 3.88 -13.63
C ASN A 253 -30.50 4.88 -12.70
N ASN A 254 -30.05 4.96 -11.44
CA ASN A 254 -30.60 5.83 -10.40
C ASN A 254 -29.54 6.71 -9.71
N SER A 255 -28.37 6.86 -10.31
CA SER A 255 -27.28 7.64 -9.74
C SER A 255 -27.67 9.11 -9.54
N SER A 256 -28.49 9.68 -10.42
CA SER A 256 -28.97 11.06 -10.34
C SER A 256 -29.86 11.31 -9.11
N GLU A 257 -30.72 10.36 -8.76
CA GLU A 257 -31.58 10.47 -7.57
C GLU A 257 -30.76 10.42 -6.28
N ILE A 258 -29.80 9.49 -6.21
CA ILE A 258 -28.89 9.35 -5.08
C ILE A 258 -28.06 10.64 -4.93
N CYS A 259 -27.49 11.12 -6.03
CA CYS A 259 -26.68 12.31 -6.07
C CYS A 259 -27.41 13.54 -5.51
N LYS A 260 -28.66 13.79 -5.98
CA LYS A 260 -29.52 14.88 -5.49
C LYS A 260 -29.84 14.73 -4.01
N ALA A 261 -30.13 13.52 -3.55
CA ALA A 261 -30.45 13.26 -2.15
C ALA A 261 -29.26 13.57 -1.22
N GLU A 262 -28.05 13.13 -1.58
CA GLU A 262 -26.84 13.37 -0.79
C GLU A 262 -26.47 14.86 -0.73
N ILE A 263 -26.57 15.59 -1.84
CA ILE A 263 -26.33 17.06 -1.85
C ILE A 263 -27.29 17.77 -0.91
N ARG A 264 -28.60 17.50 -1.04
CA ARG A 264 -29.61 18.12 -0.17
C ARG A 264 -29.40 17.76 1.31
N LYS A 265 -28.99 16.54 1.60
CA LYS A 265 -28.66 16.09 2.96
C LYS A 265 -27.45 16.86 3.52
N ALA A 266 -26.38 17.02 2.73
CA ALA A 266 -25.18 17.74 3.12
C ALA A 266 -25.46 19.23 3.36
N ILE A 267 -26.20 19.90 2.47
CA ILE A 267 -26.59 21.30 2.62
C ILE A 267 -27.43 21.51 3.89
N ARG A 268 -28.38 20.62 4.20
CA ARG A 268 -29.16 20.68 5.44
C ARG A 268 -28.30 20.53 6.71
N LYS A 269 -27.23 19.72 6.64
CA LYS A 269 -26.26 19.63 7.75
C LYS A 269 -25.45 20.92 7.91
N GLY A 270 -25.13 21.57 6.80
CA GLY A 270 -24.37 22.82 6.76
C GLY A 270 -22.85 22.61 6.82
N TYR A 271 -22.11 23.64 6.41
CA TYR A 271 -20.65 23.60 6.27
C TYR A 271 -19.93 23.24 7.58
N HIS A 272 -20.17 23.95 8.66
CA HIS A 272 -19.43 23.77 9.92
C HIS A 272 -19.61 22.38 10.58
N PRO A 273 -20.83 21.81 10.68
CA PRO A 273 -20.97 20.43 11.14
C PRO A 273 -20.26 19.40 10.27
N MET A 274 -20.31 19.58 8.94
CA MET A 274 -19.59 18.69 8.00
C MET A 274 -18.08 18.78 8.21
N GLN A 275 -17.53 19.99 8.28
CA GLN A 275 -16.11 20.19 8.55
C GLN A 275 -15.68 19.60 9.89
N LYS A 276 -16.47 19.77 10.95
CA LYS A 276 -16.17 19.21 12.28
C LYS A 276 -16.09 17.69 12.27
N THR A 277 -17.02 17.00 11.61
CA THR A 277 -17.02 15.53 11.51
C THR A 277 -15.88 15.04 10.64
N HIS A 278 -15.56 15.72 9.54
CA HIS A 278 -14.42 15.46 8.69
C HIS A 278 -13.10 15.52 9.48
N ARG A 279 -12.84 16.63 10.17
CA ARG A 279 -11.63 16.81 11.00
C ARG A 279 -11.51 15.76 12.10
N LYS A 280 -12.63 15.46 12.78
CA LYS A 280 -12.65 14.46 13.85
C LYS A 280 -12.14 13.10 13.35
N TRP A 281 -12.56 12.68 12.16
CA TRP A 281 -12.09 11.42 11.57
C TRP A 281 -10.57 11.42 11.38
N TRP A 282 -10.02 12.45 10.73
CA TRP A 282 -8.60 12.58 10.47
C TRP A 282 -7.77 12.69 11.74
N ASN A 283 -8.23 13.46 12.70
CA ASN A 283 -7.53 13.60 13.99
C ASN A 283 -7.54 12.28 14.82
N THR A 284 -8.46 11.37 14.54
CA THR A 284 -8.47 10.02 15.15
C THR A 284 -7.57 9.05 14.39
N PHE A 285 -7.36 9.24 13.09
CA PHE A 285 -6.58 8.36 12.22
C PHE A 285 -5.09 8.36 12.58
N TYR A 286 -4.45 9.53 12.64
CA TYR A 286 -3.00 9.63 12.81
C TYR A 286 -2.45 9.01 14.10
N PRO A 287 -3.10 9.12 15.27
CA PRO A 287 -2.56 8.60 16.52
C PRO A 287 -2.54 7.07 16.67
N SER A 288 -2.97 6.29 15.67
CA SER A 288 -2.95 4.81 15.73
C SER A 288 -1.54 4.27 15.90
N SER A 289 -0.55 4.91 15.27
CA SER A 289 0.88 4.66 15.45
C SER A 289 1.68 5.93 15.25
N PHE A 290 2.95 5.92 15.64
CA PHE A 290 3.82 7.08 15.52
C PHE A 290 5.21 6.67 15.06
N ILE A 291 5.81 7.47 14.17
CA ILE A 291 7.21 7.37 13.75
C ILE A 291 7.82 8.77 13.73
N THR A 292 9.04 8.90 14.24
CA THR A 292 9.89 10.08 14.04
C THR A 292 11.28 9.65 13.61
N LEU A 293 11.82 10.35 12.59
CA LEU A 293 13.08 10.04 11.93
C LEU A 293 14.05 11.22 12.02
N PRO A 294 15.38 11.00 11.99
CA PRO A 294 16.35 12.10 12.07
C PRO A 294 16.39 12.97 10.80
N GLU A 295 15.87 12.47 9.67
CA GLU A 295 15.83 13.20 8.40
C GLU A 295 14.42 13.77 8.17
N ALA A 296 14.26 15.08 8.40
CA ALA A 296 12.97 15.77 8.26
C ALA A 296 12.26 15.50 6.93
N GLN A 297 12.98 15.43 5.81
CA GLN A 297 12.38 15.12 4.51
C GLN A 297 11.76 13.73 4.46
N LYS A 298 12.40 12.73 5.06
CA LYS A 298 11.90 11.34 5.06
C LYS A 298 10.76 11.16 6.06
N GLU A 299 10.80 11.86 7.20
CA GLU A 299 9.69 11.93 8.14
C GLU A 299 8.46 12.57 7.48
N ASN A 300 8.63 13.72 6.84
CA ASN A 300 7.58 14.39 6.09
C ASN A 300 7.01 13.51 4.96
N PHE A 301 7.90 12.84 4.19
CA PHE A 301 7.46 11.87 3.18
C PHE A 301 6.58 10.78 3.79
N TYR A 302 7.01 10.15 4.89
CA TYR A 302 6.25 9.07 5.53
C TYR A 302 4.83 9.51 5.90
N TRP A 303 4.68 10.66 6.54
CA TRP A 303 3.37 11.14 6.98
C TRP A 303 2.46 11.54 5.81
N ILE A 304 3.03 12.04 4.72
CA ILE A 304 2.28 12.25 3.46
C ILE A 304 1.81 10.90 2.90
N GLN A 305 2.60 9.80 3.01
CA GLN A 305 2.13 8.50 2.55
C GLN A 305 0.99 7.96 3.43
N MET A 306 1.02 8.17 4.75
CA MET A 306 -0.11 7.82 5.64
C MET A 306 -1.38 8.60 5.25
N TYR A 307 -1.27 9.89 5.00
CA TYR A 307 -2.37 10.70 4.45
C TYR A 307 -2.87 10.14 3.10
N LYS A 308 -1.96 9.79 2.20
CA LYS A 308 -2.28 9.25 0.87
C LYS A 308 -3.01 7.91 0.96
N LEU A 309 -2.55 6.99 1.81
CA LEU A 309 -3.22 5.71 2.08
C LEU A 309 -4.66 5.93 2.56
N ALA A 310 -4.83 6.77 3.57
CA ALA A 310 -6.14 7.10 4.11
C ALA A 310 -7.04 7.85 3.13
N SER A 311 -6.48 8.58 2.18
CA SER A 311 -7.23 9.22 1.09
C SER A 311 -7.57 8.25 -0.04
N ALA A 312 -6.81 7.14 -0.20
CA ALA A 312 -6.94 6.22 -1.33
C ALA A 312 -7.88 5.04 -1.07
N THR A 313 -8.13 4.67 0.20
CA THR A 313 -9.04 3.55 0.53
C THR A 313 -9.66 3.68 1.92
N ARG A 314 -10.73 2.93 2.15
CA ARG A 314 -11.38 2.59 3.42
C ARG A 314 -11.80 1.14 3.37
N GLY A 315 -11.98 0.51 4.52
CA GLY A 315 -12.38 -0.89 4.59
C GLY A 315 -13.70 -1.23 3.90
N ASP A 316 -14.61 -0.27 3.83
CA ASP A 316 -15.94 -0.38 3.21
C ASP A 316 -15.99 0.20 1.77
N ARG A 317 -14.84 0.53 1.17
CA ARG A 317 -14.74 1.17 -0.15
C ARG A 317 -13.89 0.35 -1.10
N ALA A 318 -13.65 0.91 -2.30
CA ALA A 318 -12.86 0.24 -3.33
C ALA A 318 -11.44 -0.10 -2.85
N LEU A 319 -10.90 -1.24 -3.34
CA LEU A 319 -9.48 -1.52 -3.21
C LEU A 319 -8.67 -0.44 -3.96
N ILE A 320 -7.41 -0.27 -3.55
CA ILE A 320 -6.51 0.69 -4.17
C ILE A 320 -6.06 0.16 -5.53
N ASP A 321 -6.35 0.89 -6.59
CA ASP A 321 -5.74 0.70 -7.90
C ASP A 321 -4.45 1.54 -8.03
N ASN A 322 -3.88 1.62 -9.23
CA ASN A 322 -2.64 2.36 -9.46
C ASN A 322 -2.72 3.85 -9.11
N THR A 323 -3.91 4.44 -9.16
CA THR A 323 -4.09 5.90 -9.07
C THR A 323 -4.87 6.33 -7.82
N GLY A 324 -5.47 5.39 -7.09
CA GLY A 324 -6.44 5.72 -6.05
C GLY A 324 -7.60 6.56 -6.62
N PRO A 325 -8.17 7.50 -5.87
CA PRO A 325 -9.30 8.30 -6.35
C PRO A 325 -8.89 9.39 -7.38
N TRP A 326 -7.59 9.54 -7.69
CA TRP A 326 -7.03 10.64 -8.52
C TRP A 326 -6.73 10.20 -9.95
N LEU A 327 -7.76 9.85 -10.71
CA LEU A 327 -7.58 9.39 -12.07
C LEU A 327 -7.37 10.55 -13.05
N THR A 328 -6.32 10.45 -13.86
CA THR A 328 -6.13 11.24 -15.09
C THR A 328 -5.97 10.30 -16.28
N GLU A 329 -5.67 10.82 -17.46
CA GLU A 329 -5.35 9.96 -18.60
C GLU A 329 -4.13 9.08 -18.32
N THR A 330 -4.34 7.77 -18.29
CA THR A 330 -3.32 6.76 -18.04
C THR A 330 -3.45 5.60 -19.01
N PRO A 331 -2.35 4.92 -19.40
CA PRO A 331 -2.43 3.67 -20.16
C PRO A 331 -2.84 2.49 -19.27
N TRP A 332 -2.93 2.66 -17.92
CA TRP A 332 -3.28 1.62 -16.95
C TRP A 332 -4.54 1.97 -16.14
N PRO A 333 -5.71 2.07 -16.78
CA PRO A 333 -6.95 2.52 -16.13
C PRO A 333 -7.70 1.38 -15.42
N ASN A 334 -7.01 0.44 -14.81
CA ASN A 334 -7.57 -0.74 -14.16
C ASN A 334 -6.85 -1.02 -12.83
N VAL A 335 -7.34 -2.00 -12.09
CA VAL A 335 -6.63 -2.59 -10.96
C VAL A 335 -5.53 -3.52 -11.51
N TRP A 336 -4.30 -3.31 -11.12
CA TRP A 336 -3.13 -4.02 -11.66
C TRP A 336 -2.52 -4.98 -10.63
N TRP A 337 -2.45 -6.30 -10.96
CA TRP A 337 -2.15 -7.38 -10.00
C TRP A 337 -0.73 -7.96 -10.12
N ASN A 338 0.06 -7.57 -11.07
CA ASN A 338 1.38 -8.15 -11.26
C ASN A 338 2.50 -7.50 -10.44
N LEU A 339 2.17 -6.55 -9.58
CA LEU A 339 3.03 -5.86 -8.61
C LEU A 339 2.24 -4.78 -7.83
N ASN A 340 1.46 -3.94 -8.52
CA ASN A 340 0.98 -2.65 -8.04
C ASN A 340 0.08 -2.76 -6.81
N VAL A 341 -0.99 -3.57 -6.86
CA VAL A 341 -1.89 -3.80 -5.71
C VAL A 341 -1.10 -4.32 -4.51
N GLN A 342 -0.18 -5.26 -4.72
CA GLN A 342 0.59 -5.86 -3.64
C GLN A 342 1.43 -4.82 -2.90
N LEU A 343 2.08 -3.92 -3.62
CA LEU A 343 2.92 -2.87 -3.04
C LEU A 343 2.13 -1.84 -2.22
N THR A 344 0.88 -1.55 -2.60
CA THR A 344 0.10 -0.48 -1.97
C THR A 344 -0.35 -0.80 -0.55
N TYR A 345 -0.53 -2.08 -0.19
CA TYR A 345 -1.15 -2.47 1.08
C TYR A 345 -0.17 -2.76 2.22
N TRP A 346 1.11 -3.01 1.93
CA TRP A 346 2.06 -3.47 2.95
C TRP A 346 2.18 -2.52 4.14
N ALA A 347 2.29 -1.21 3.88
CA ALA A 347 2.49 -0.22 4.93
C ALA A 347 1.32 -0.13 5.93
N LEU A 348 0.09 -0.50 5.53
CA LEU A 348 -1.09 -0.51 6.41
C LEU A 348 -0.95 -1.52 7.56
N ASN A 349 -0.25 -2.63 7.34
CA ASN A 349 -0.06 -3.65 8.36
C ASN A 349 0.78 -3.12 9.53
N THR A 350 1.99 -2.65 9.24
CA THR A 350 2.93 -2.18 10.26
C THR A 350 2.47 -0.88 10.92
N SER A 351 1.81 0.03 10.18
CA SER A 351 1.27 1.29 10.74
C SER A 351 0.00 1.12 11.59
N ASP A 352 -0.46 -0.12 11.83
CA ASP A 352 -1.69 -0.45 12.60
C ASP A 352 -2.99 0.16 12.00
N HIS A 353 -3.05 0.30 10.67
CA HIS A 353 -4.24 0.73 9.93
C HIS A 353 -4.93 -0.44 9.20
N LEU A 354 -5.07 -1.57 9.90
CA LEU A 354 -5.60 -2.83 9.35
C LEU A 354 -7.09 -2.75 8.95
N ASP A 355 -7.82 -1.77 9.46
CA ASP A 355 -9.19 -1.47 9.06
C ASP A 355 -9.27 -0.99 7.60
N LEU A 356 -8.30 -0.20 7.15
CA LEU A 356 -8.23 0.24 5.75
C LEU A 356 -7.90 -0.93 4.80
N ALA A 357 -7.10 -1.90 5.26
CA ALA A 357 -6.72 -3.07 4.47
C ALA A 357 -7.90 -4.02 4.17
N ALA A 358 -9.00 -3.90 4.90
CA ALA A 358 -10.22 -4.68 4.66
C ALA A 358 -10.81 -4.44 3.26
N SER A 359 -10.49 -3.34 2.57
CA SER A 359 -10.88 -3.12 1.17
C SER A 359 -10.33 -4.21 0.23
N LEU A 360 -9.09 -4.65 0.41
CA LEU A 360 -8.50 -5.76 -0.35
C LEU A 360 -9.12 -7.11 0.04
N GLU A 361 -9.32 -7.34 1.35
CA GLU A 361 -10.01 -8.53 1.84
C GLU A 361 -11.39 -8.66 1.21
N ASN A 362 -12.19 -7.59 1.26
CA ASN A 362 -13.55 -7.56 0.71
C ASN A 362 -13.54 -7.72 -0.82
N ALA A 363 -12.62 -7.08 -1.54
CA ALA A 363 -12.52 -7.22 -2.99
C ALA A 363 -12.32 -8.68 -3.42
N LEU A 364 -11.44 -9.43 -2.76
CA LEU A 364 -11.18 -10.82 -3.13
C LEU A 364 -12.24 -11.79 -2.58
N TYR A 365 -12.68 -11.61 -1.33
CA TYR A 365 -13.63 -12.55 -0.73
C TYR A 365 -15.05 -12.42 -1.26
N ASN A 366 -15.47 -11.22 -1.67
CA ASN A 366 -16.81 -11.01 -2.23
C ASN A 366 -16.93 -11.42 -3.70
N HIS A 367 -15.80 -11.66 -4.40
CA HIS A 367 -15.79 -11.95 -5.83
C HIS A 367 -15.17 -13.32 -6.17
N ILE A 368 -15.28 -14.30 -5.26
CA ILE A 368 -14.77 -15.66 -5.47
C ILE A 368 -15.32 -16.30 -6.75
N ASP A 369 -16.60 -16.12 -7.04
CA ASP A 369 -17.21 -16.64 -8.26
C ASP A 369 -16.57 -16.03 -9.52
N GLN A 370 -16.23 -14.75 -9.48
CA GLN A 370 -15.54 -14.08 -10.58
C GLN A 370 -14.09 -14.56 -10.71
N LEU A 371 -13.40 -14.78 -9.60
CA LEU A 371 -12.05 -15.37 -9.60
C LEU A 371 -12.06 -16.76 -10.24
N ARG A 372 -13.12 -17.53 -10.03
CA ARG A 372 -13.33 -18.84 -10.65
C ARG A 372 -13.57 -18.74 -12.16
N LEU A 373 -14.30 -17.71 -12.60
CA LEU A 373 -14.56 -17.46 -14.02
C LEU A 373 -13.33 -16.97 -14.79
N ASN A 374 -12.31 -16.48 -14.12
CA ASN A 374 -11.07 -15.99 -14.74
C ASN A 374 -10.14 -17.10 -15.22
N ILE A 375 -10.37 -18.35 -14.85
CA ILE A 375 -9.56 -19.49 -15.30
C ILE A 375 -10.30 -20.33 -16.34
N PRO A 376 -9.57 -21.13 -17.15
CA PRO A 376 -10.18 -22.00 -18.14
C PRO A 376 -11.20 -22.96 -17.53
N LYS A 377 -12.31 -23.16 -18.25
CA LYS A 377 -13.48 -23.92 -17.77
C LYS A 377 -13.14 -25.29 -17.18
N ALA A 378 -12.13 -25.98 -17.74
CA ALA A 378 -11.73 -27.32 -17.31
C ALA A 378 -11.27 -27.38 -15.83
N TYR A 379 -10.78 -26.27 -15.28
CA TYR A 379 -10.17 -26.22 -13.93
C TYR A 379 -11.03 -25.51 -12.89
N ARG A 380 -12.18 -24.93 -13.29
CA ARG A 380 -13.07 -24.14 -12.42
C ARG A 380 -13.70 -24.90 -11.26
N HIS A 381 -13.66 -26.22 -11.30
CA HIS A 381 -14.28 -27.07 -10.27
C HIS A 381 -13.57 -27.01 -8.91
N ASN A 382 -12.29 -26.60 -8.86
CA ASN A 382 -11.50 -26.55 -7.62
C ASN A 382 -10.39 -25.51 -7.63
N SER A 383 -10.39 -24.55 -8.55
CA SER A 383 -9.30 -23.58 -8.69
C SER A 383 -9.81 -22.16 -8.95
N LEU A 384 -9.01 -21.20 -8.57
CA LEU A 384 -9.25 -19.75 -8.73
C LEU A 384 -8.03 -19.08 -9.36
N GLY A 385 -8.24 -17.90 -9.98
CA GLY A 385 -7.16 -17.12 -10.53
C GLY A 385 -7.54 -15.67 -10.77
N ILE A 386 -6.54 -14.81 -10.93
CA ILE A 386 -6.69 -13.42 -11.34
C ILE A 386 -5.65 -13.10 -12.41
N GLY A 387 -6.06 -12.37 -13.46
CA GLY A 387 -5.16 -11.90 -14.50
C GLY A 387 -4.48 -10.59 -14.14
N VAL A 388 -3.70 -10.01 -15.07
CA VAL A 388 -2.86 -8.82 -14.84
C VAL A 388 -3.67 -7.61 -14.44
N ALA A 389 -4.81 -7.38 -15.11
CA ALA A 389 -5.63 -6.18 -14.94
C ALA A 389 -7.09 -6.54 -14.77
N SER A 390 -7.75 -5.98 -13.77
CA SER A 390 -9.17 -6.20 -13.48
C SER A 390 -9.94 -4.89 -13.31
N ASN A 391 -11.29 -5.00 -13.31
CA ASN A 391 -12.13 -4.00 -12.66
C ASN A 391 -12.21 -4.27 -11.13
N LEU A 392 -13.09 -3.57 -10.43
CA LEU A 392 -13.26 -3.71 -8.98
C LEU A 392 -13.87 -5.06 -8.55
N GLU A 393 -14.65 -5.70 -9.42
CA GLU A 393 -15.25 -7.02 -9.19
C GLU A 393 -14.28 -8.17 -9.55
N CYS A 394 -12.98 -7.90 -9.66
CA CYS A 394 -11.96 -8.89 -10.02
C CYS A 394 -12.17 -9.56 -11.38
N MET A 395 -12.93 -8.96 -12.30
CA MET A 395 -13.10 -9.45 -13.67
C MET A 395 -11.82 -9.20 -14.46
N THR A 396 -11.21 -10.24 -15.03
CA THR A 396 -9.99 -10.15 -15.85
C THR A 396 -10.09 -10.93 -17.14
N THR A 397 -9.14 -10.76 -18.03
CA THR A 397 -8.87 -11.74 -19.09
C THR A 397 -8.51 -13.09 -18.46
N GLU A 398 -8.70 -14.19 -19.19
CA GLU A 398 -8.37 -15.53 -18.71
C GLU A 398 -6.88 -15.63 -18.34
N VAL A 399 -6.60 -16.27 -17.18
CA VAL A 399 -5.24 -16.36 -16.60
C VAL A 399 -4.26 -17.12 -17.50
N GLY A 400 -4.76 -18.00 -18.37
CA GLY A 400 -3.95 -18.84 -19.26
C GLY A 400 -3.58 -20.18 -18.62
N ILE A 401 -3.01 -21.05 -19.43
CA ILE A 401 -2.63 -22.41 -19.07
C ILE A 401 -1.10 -22.52 -19.08
N PRO A 402 -0.44 -22.94 -17.97
CA PRO A 402 0.99 -23.22 -17.96
C PRO A 402 1.44 -24.11 -19.11
N GLY A 403 2.53 -23.74 -19.77
CA GLY A 403 3.02 -24.39 -21.00
C GLY A 403 2.32 -23.92 -22.29
N LYS A 404 1.35 -22.98 -22.20
CA LYS A 404 0.63 -22.44 -23.38
C LYS A 404 0.62 -20.90 -23.33
N GLY A 405 1.56 -20.26 -23.99
CA GLY A 405 1.64 -18.80 -24.07
C GLY A 405 1.99 -18.13 -22.73
N LYS A 406 1.48 -16.92 -22.51
CA LYS A 406 1.80 -16.09 -21.34
C LYS A 406 0.86 -16.38 -20.15
N ALA A 407 0.92 -17.57 -19.58
CA ALA A 407 0.15 -17.90 -18.37
C ALA A 407 0.73 -17.17 -17.14
N GLN A 408 -0.10 -16.45 -16.40
CA GLN A 408 0.28 -15.71 -15.19
C GLN A 408 -0.49 -16.24 -13.98
N VAL A 409 -0.06 -17.39 -13.48
CA VAL A 409 -0.77 -18.14 -12.42
C VAL A 409 -0.53 -17.59 -11.01
N GLY A 410 0.65 -16.99 -10.77
CA GLY A 410 1.09 -16.56 -9.45
C GLY A 410 0.43 -15.28 -8.93
N LEU A 411 -0.37 -14.56 -9.73
CA LEU A 411 -0.88 -13.26 -9.31
C LEU A 411 -1.87 -13.35 -8.16
N LEU A 412 -2.79 -14.33 -8.17
CA LEU A 412 -3.71 -14.55 -7.04
C LEU A 412 -3.00 -15.09 -5.80
N PRO A 413 -2.11 -16.10 -5.86
CA PRO A 413 -1.27 -16.47 -4.72
C PRO A 413 -0.49 -15.30 -4.12
N TRP A 414 0.05 -14.38 -4.92
CA TRP A 414 0.73 -13.19 -4.40
C TRP A 414 -0.25 -12.23 -3.70
N ALA A 415 -1.45 -12.03 -4.22
CA ALA A 415 -2.50 -11.30 -3.53
C ALA A 415 -2.92 -11.99 -2.21
N CYS A 416 -2.99 -13.34 -2.19
CA CYS A 416 -3.21 -14.10 -0.96
C CYS A 416 -2.08 -13.89 0.07
N HIS A 417 -0.84 -13.64 -0.36
CA HIS A 417 0.23 -13.27 0.58
C HIS A 417 -0.06 -11.94 1.28
N ASN A 418 -0.61 -10.93 0.59
CA ASN A 418 -1.06 -9.71 1.27
C ASN A 418 -2.16 -10.01 2.32
N LEU A 419 -3.12 -10.87 1.99
CA LEU A 419 -4.16 -11.30 2.95
C LEU A 419 -3.56 -12.07 4.13
N TRP A 420 -2.52 -12.89 3.89
CA TRP A 420 -1.77 -13.58 4.94
C TRP A 420 -1.09 -12.59 5.87
N LEU A 421 -0.44 -11.55 5.35
CA LEU A 421 0.15 -10.50 6.18
C LEU A 421 -0.89 -9.78 7.03
N ILE A 422 -2.06 -9.44 6.45
CA ILE A 422 -3.18 -8.83 7.21
C ILE A 422 -3.63 -9.79 8.33
N TYR A 423 -3.81 -11.08 8.01
CA TYR A 423 -4.15 -12.11 9.02
C TYR A 423 -3.09 -12.19 10.12
N ARG A 424 -1.81 -12.28 9.75
CA ARG A 424 -0.69 -12.38 10.72
C ARG A 424 -0.62 -11.20 11.68
N HIS A 425 -1.03 -10.00 11.24
CA HIS A 425 -1.09 -8.81 12.08
C HIS A 425 -2.39 -8.72 12.90
N LYS A 426 -3.48 -9.39 12.48
CA LYS A 426 -4.75 -9.47 13.23
C LYS A 426 -4.82 -10.69 14.14
N MET A 427 -4.36 -11.83 13.68
CA MET A 427 -4.49 -13.17 14.30
C MET A 427 -5.96 -13.56 14.54
N ASP A 428 -6.81 -13.31 13.54
CA ASP A 428 -8.22 -13.68 13.54
C ASP A 428 -8.42 -15.03 12.84
N ASP A 429 -8.54 -16.10 13.63
CA ASP A 429 -8.65 -17.46 13.13
C ASP A 429 -9.97 -17.75 12.40
N ASP A 430 -11.02 -16.97 12.62
CA ASP A 430 -12.28 -17.10 11.86
C ASP A 430 -12.10 -16.60 10.42
N ILE A 431 -11.36 -15.51 10.21
CA ILE A 431 -10.97 -15.04 8.88
C ILE A 431 -10.06 -16.07 8.20
N LEU A 432 -9.08 -16.60 8.93
CA LEU A 432 -8.19 -17.62 8.38
C LEU A 432 -8.98 -18.85 7.92
N ARG A 433 -9.86 -19.38 8.75
CA ARG A 433 -10.64 -20.60 8.48
C ARG A 433 -11.63 -20.44 7.34
N ASN A 434 -12.39 -19.35 7.38
CA ASN A 434 -13.59 -19.23 6.54
C ASN A 434 -13.34 -18.46 5.22
N LYS A 435 -12.20 -17.74 5.13
CA LYS A 435 -11.91 -16.87 4.00
C LYS A 435 -10.54 -17.16 3.37
N LEU A 436 -9.45 -16.97 4.12
CA LEU A 436 -8.11 -17.04 3.54
C LEU A 436 -7.71 -18.48 3.17
N PHE A 437 -7.93 -19.46 4.06
CA PHE A 437 -7.56 -20.85 3.80
C PHE A 437 -8.24 -21.41 2.52
N PRO A 438 -9.57 -21.29 2.33
CA PRO A 438 -10.20 -21.77 1.10
C PRO A 438 -9.75 -21.01 -0.15
N LEU A 439 -9.58 -19.70 -0.07
CA LEU A 439 -9.10 -18.89 -1.20
C LEU A 439 -7.68 -19.29 -1.62
N LEU A 440 -6.77 -19.39 -0.66
CA LEU A 440 -5.38 -19.81 -0.92
C LEU A 440 -5.33 -21.25 -1.46
N LYS A 441 -6.09 -22.15 -0.87
CA LYS A 441 -6.17 -23.55 -1.31
C LYS A 441 -6.55 -23.64 -2.78
N GLU A 442 -7.63 -22.98 -3.19
CA GLU A 442 -8.08 -23.02 -4.59
C GLU A 442 -7.14 -22.28 -5.53
N SER A 443 -6.42 -21.25 -5.07
CA SER A 443 -5.40 -20.58 -5.88
C SER A 443 -4.16 -21.48 -6.10
N ILE A 444 -3.74 -22.25 -5.10
CA ILE A 444 -2.64 -23.20 -5.19
C ILE A 444 -3.04 -24.43 -6.01
N ASN A 445 -4.30 -24.88 -5.91
CA ASN A 445 -4.79 -26.00 -6.71
C ASN A 445 -4.59 -25.77 -8.22
N TYR A 446 -4.62 -24.52 -8.69
CA TYR A 446 -4.40 -24.25 -10.10
C TYR A 446 -3.01 -24.66 -10.56
N TYR A 447 -1.98 -24.50 -9.74
CA TYR A 447 -0.63 -25.03 -10.02
C TYR A 447 -0.60 -26.57 -10.03
N LEU A 448 -1.30 -27.20 -9.07
CA LEU A 448 -1.24 -28.65 -8.90
C LEU A 448 -1.73 -29.42 -10.13
N HIS A 449 -2.58 -28.84 -10.97
CA HIS A 449 -3.02 -29.43 -12.23
C HIS A 449 -1.90 -29.58 -13.27
N PHE A 450 -0.80 -28.86 -13.13
CA PHE A 450 0.24 -28.75 -14.17
C PHE A 450 1.59 -29.30 -13.75
N LEU A 451 1.82 -29.54 -12.46
CA LEU A 451 3.06 -30.11 -11.97
C LEU A 451 3.33 -31.50 -12.61
N LYS A 452 4.55 -31.74 -13.06
CA LYS A 452 4.99 -33.00 -13.66
C LYS A 452 6.26 -33.47 -12.99
N GLU A 453 6.35 -34.77 -12.70
CA GLU A 453 7.60 -35.39 -12.24
C GLU A 453 8.53 -35.55 -13.43
N GLY A 454 9.75 -35.04 -13.33
CA GLY A 454 10.81 -35.17 -14.31
C GLY A 454 11.65 -36.45 -14.10
N ASP A 455 12.58 -36.67 -15.00
CA ASP A 455 13.51 -37.84 -14.93
C ASP A 455 14.45 -37.79 -13.71
N ASP A 456 14.61 -36.60 -13.11
CA ASP A 456 15.37 -36.37 -11.88
C ASP A 456 14.56 -36.67 -10.60
N GLY A 457 13.30 -37.11 -10.74
CA GLY A 457 12.37 -37.38 -9.65
C GLY A 457 11.85 -36.14 -8.94
N LYS A 458 12.03 -34.92 -9.50
CA LYS A 458 11.50 -33.67 -9.00
C LYS A 458 10.21 -33.30 -9.71
N LEU A 459 9.43 -32.43 -9.05
CA LEU A 459 8.25 -31.82 -9.64
C LEU A 459 8.65 -30.51 -10.33
N HIS A 460 8.32 -30.40 -11.59
CA HIS A 460 8.58 -29.24 -12.45
C HIS A 460 7.30 -28.53 -12.85
N LEU A 461 7.38 -27.23 -13.00
CA LEU A 461 6.29 -26.39 -13.48
C LEU A 461 6.51 -26.06 -14.95
N PRO A 462 5.55 -26.37 -15.87
CA PRO A 462 5.63 -25.93 -17.25
C PRO A 462 5.77 -24.42 -17.36
N ALA A 463 6.23 -23.93 -18.51
CA ALA A 463 6.54 -22.53 -18.72
C ALA A 463 5.38 -21.61 -18.32
N THR A 464 5.69 -20.62 -17.47
CA THR A 464 4.83 -19.55 -17.01
C THR A 464 5.51 -18.20 -17.22
N TYR A 465 4.73 -17.12 -17.22
CA TYR A 465 5.24 -15.78 -17.48
C TYR A 465 5.69 -15.10 -16.17
N SER A 466 7.01 -14.90 -16.03
CA SER A 466 7.54 -14.06 -14.94
C SER A 466 7.16 -12.61 -15.18
N PRO A 467 6.44 -11.93 -14.27
CA PRO A 467 6.04 -10.53 -14.44
C PRO A 467 7.24 -9.57 -14.42
N GLU A 468 7.44 -8.73 -15.38
CA GLU A 468 6.97 -8.67 -16.78
C GLU A 468 8.15 -9.01 -17.71
N TYR A 469 8.85 -10.12 -17.42
CA TYR A 469 10.13 -10.47 -18.07
C TYR A 469 9.92 -11.36 -19.29
N ASP A 470 9.72 -12.67 -19.08
CA ASP A 470 9.47 -13.62 -20.15
C ASP A 470 8.78 -14.88 -19.64
N THR A 471 8.45 -15.78 -20.58
CA THR A 471 7.86 -17.10 -20.31
C THR A 471 8.95 -18.15 -20.21
N VAL A 472 9.01 -18.90 -19.09
CA VAL A 472 10.08 -19.84 -18.78
C VAL A 472 9.57 -21.01 -17.94
N GLU A 473 10.15 -22.21 -18.13
CA GLU A 473 9.93 -23.36 -17.26
C GLU A 473 10.54 -23.11 -15.88
N ASP A 474 9.95 -23.72 -14.84
CA ASP A 474 10.40 -23.57 -13.46
C ASP A 474 10.68 -22.09 -13.09
N CYS A 475 9.73 -21.23 -13.43
CA CYS A 475 9.81 -19.81 -13.17
C CYS A 475 9.97 -19.53 -11.67
N ASN A 476 11.04 -18.86 -11.25
CA ASN A 476 11.32 -18.58 -9.84
C ASN A 476 10.19 -17.80 -9.14
N PHE A 477 9.49 -16.93 -9.87
CA PHE A 477 8.29 -16.24 -9.38
C PHE A 477 7.22 -17.23 -8.89
N ASP A 478 6.89 -18.21 -9.74
CA ASP A 478 5.84 -19.20 -9.46
C ASP A 478 6.30 -20.28 -8.47
N LEU A 479 7.56 -20.73 -8.58
CA LEU A 479 8.14 -21.68 -7.61
C LEU A 479 8.15 -21.12 -6.19
N ALA A 480 8.43 -19.83 -6.03
CA ALA A 480 8.41 -19.16 -4.73
C ALA A 480 6.98 -19.12 -4.15
N LEU A 481 6.01 -18.71 -4.95
CA LEU A 481 4.61 -18.63 -4.52
C LEU A 481 3.98 -19.98 -4.23
N LEU A 482 4.33 -21.01 -5.03
CA LEU A 482 3.86 -22.38 -4.79
C LEU A 482 4.44 -22.96 -3.48
N ARG A 483 5.74 -22.76 -3.20
CA ARG A 483 6.35 -23.18 -1.92
C ARG A 483 5.71 -22.48 -0.76
N TRP A 484 5.64 -21.15 -0.82
CA TRP A 484 5.01 -20.34 0.21
C TRP A 484 3.55 -20.76 0.47
N GLY A 485 2.78 -20.96 -0.61
CA GLY A 485 1.37 -21.35 -0.51
C GLY A 485 1.19 -22.72 0.14
N CYS A 486 1.99 -23.74 -0.24
CA CYS A 486 1.93 -25.05 0.39
C CYS A 486 2.34 -25.00 1.87
N GLN A 487 3.40 -24.26 2.23
CA GLN A 487 3.81 -24.07 3.63
C GLN A 487 2.71 -23.41 4.45
N THR A 488 2.14 -22.32 3.94
CA THR A 488 1.08 -21.56 4.59
C THR A 488 -0.21 -22.38 4.78
N LEU A 489 -0.57 -23.20 3.78
CA LEU A 489 -1.72 -24.12 3.90
C LEU A 489 -1.48 -25.18 4.97
N LEU A 490 -0.29 -25.77 5.06
CA LEU A 490 0.06 -26.72 6.12
C LEU A 490 0.08 -26.07 7.50
N GLU A 491 0.67 -24.88 7.64
CA GLU A 491 0.67 -24.10 8.88
C GLU A 491 -0.77 -23.78 9.32
N SER A 492 -1.60 -23.32 8.40
CA SER A 492 -3.01 -22.97 8.64
C SER A 492 -3.83 -24.21 9.04
N ALA A 493 -3.65 -25.34 8.34
CA ALA A 493 -4.33 -26.60 8.66
C ALA A 493 -3.95 -27.10 10.06
N HIS A 494 -2.67 -27.03 10.42
CA HIS A 494 -2.19 -27.39 11.75
C HIS A 494 -2.80 -26.46 12.82
N ARG A 495 -2.71 -25.14 12.66
CA ARG A 495 -3.25 -24.15 13.61
C ARG A 495 -4.76 -24.32 13.83
N LEU A 496 -5.49 -24.55 12.75
CA LEU A 496 -6.96 -24.66 12.78
C LEU A 496 -7.47 -26.07 13.03
N ASN A 497 -6.56 -27.07 13.15
CA ASN A 497 -6.89 -28.50 13.23
C ASN A 497 -7.82 -28.95 12.07
N ILE A 498 -7.51 -28.50 10.86
CA ILE A 498 -8.24 -28.87 9.64
C ILE A 498 -7.66 -30.18 9.11
N GLN A 499 -8.56 -31.16 8.85
CA GLN A 499 -8.24 -32.37 8.10
C GLN A 499 -8.62 -32.14 6.63
N ASP A 500 -7.63 -31.97 5.76
CA ASP A 500 -7.83 -31.75 4.33
C ASP A 500 -7.20 -32.88 3.52
N SER A 501 -7.87 -33.33 2.49
CA SER A 501 -7.40 -34.41 1.62
C SER A 501 -6.10 -34.07 0.86
N LEU A 502 -5.76 -32.78 0.73
CA LEU A 502 -4.57 -32.32 0.03
C LEU A 502 -3.33 -32.13 0.93
N ILE A 503 -3.42 -32.40 2.23
CA ILE A 503 -2.28 -32.24 3.16
C ILE A 503 -1.06 -33.05 2.67
N GLU A 504 -1.25 -34.30 2.30
CA GLU A 504 -0.14 -35.14 1.78
C GLU A 504 0.37 -34.64 0.40
N THR A 505 -0.51 -34.08 -0.43
CA THR A 505 -0.12 -33.47 -1.69
C THR A 505 0.78 -32.24 -1.45
N TRP A 506 0.41 -31.34 -0.53
CA TRP A 506 1.23 -30.16 -0.21
C TRP A 506 2.59 -30.54 0.38
N LYS A 507 2.65 -31.57 1.25
CA LYS A 507 3.92 -32.13 1.77
C LYS A 507 4.77 -32.69 0.65
N ASN A 508 4.18 -33.45 -0.26
CA ASN A 508 4.90 -34.02 -1.41
C ASN A 508 5.44 -32.95 -2.36
N VAL A 509 4.66 -31.87 -2.59
CA VAL A 509 5.14 -30.72 -3.36
C VAL A 509 6.37 -30.11 -2.69
N LEU A 510 6.32 -29.82 -1.39
CA LEU A 510 7.45 -29.23 -0.67
C LEU A 510 8.71 -30.12 -0.70
N LEU A 511 8.52 -31.45 -0.66
CA LEU A 511 9.62 -32.42 -0.70
C LEU A 511 10.24 -32.56 -2.09
N LYS A 512 9.39 -32.58 -3.13
CA LYS A 512 9.82 -32.91 -4.49
C LYS A 512 9.98 -31.74 -5.44
N LEU A 513 9.41 -30.55 -5.12
CA LEU A 513 9.49 -29.39 -6.03
C LEU A 513 10.94 -29.05 -6.35
N THR A 514 11.25 -28.86 -7.63
CA THR A 514 12.60 -28.53 -8.11
C THR A 514 13.18 -27.35 -7.32
N PRO A 515 14.49 -27.34 -7.01
CA PRO A 515 15.15 -26.17 -6.41
C PRO A 515 14.97 -24.91 -7.25
N TYR A 516 15.20 -23.75 -6.66
CA TYR A 516 15.22 -22.50 -7.42
C TYR A 516 16.37 -22.55 -8.45
N PRO A 517 16.09 -22.29 -9.75
CA PRO A 517 17.15 -22.08 -10.74
C PRO A 517 18.08 -20.94 -10.34
N THR A 518 19.40 -21.23 -10.30
CA THR A 518 20.45 -20.30 -9.88
C THR A 518 21.70 -20.46 -10.78
N ASP A 519 22.51 -19.39 -10.85
CA ASP A 519 23.87 -19.40 -11.40
C ASP A 519 24.86 -18.70 -10.46
N GLU A 520 26.06 -18.38 -10.94
CA GLU A 520 27.08 -17.65 -10.18
C GLU A 520 26.64 -16.22 -9.75
N ASN A 521 25.61 -15.64 -10.41
CA ASN A 521 25.06 -14.32 -10.13
C ASN A 521 23.84 -14.34 -9.19
N GLY A 522 23.37 -15.53 -8.80
CA GLY A 522 22.25 -15.71 -7.90
C GLY A 522 21.01 -16.31 -8.57
N LEU A 523 19.81 -15.84 -8.20
CA LEU A 523 18.55 -16.37 -8.71
C LEU A 523 18.33 -16.00 -10.18
N LEU A 524 18.00 -17.00 -11.00
CA LEU A 524 17.59 -16.84 -12.40
C LEU A 524 16.11 -16.41 -12.50
N ILE A 525 15.65 -16.07 -13.69
CA ILE A 525 14.21 -15.88 -13.99
C ILE A 525 13.46 -17.21 -13.88
N GLY A 526 14.07 -18.29 -14.39
CA GLY A 526 13.61 -19.66 -14.35
C GLY A 526 14.67 -20.57 -14.96
N LYS A 527 14.31 -21.81 -15.30
CA LYS A 527 15.24 -22.83 -15.83
C LYS A 527 15.98 -22.31 -17.06
N ASP A 528 17.31 -22.29 -16.98
CA ASP A 528 18.22 -21.87 -18.04
C ASP A 528 18.03 -20.45 -18.58
N MET A 529 17.27 -19.60 -17.84
CA MET A 529 17.01 -18.22 -18.21
C MET A 529 17.57 -17.25 -17.18
N PRO A 530 18.74 -16.64 -17.42
CA PRO A 530 19.32 -15.64 -16.55
C PRO A 530 18.59 -14.27 -16.69
N TYR A 531 18.82 -13.36 -15.72
CA TYR A 531 18.44 -11.96 -15.83
C TYR A 531 19.38 -11.26 -16.84
N ALA A 532 19.10 -11.44 -18.13
CA ALA A 532 19.99 -11.03 -19.23
C ALA A 532 19.91 -9.52 -19.56
N PHE A 533 18.72 -8.91 -19.45
CA PHE A 533 18.50 -7.50 -19.75
C PHE A 533 17.81 -6.77 -18.58
N SER A 534 18.00 -5.46 -18.53
CA SER A 534 17.43 -4.62 -17.47
C SER A 534 15.90 -4.67 -17.48
N HIS A 535 15.33 -4.92 -16.33
CA HIS A 535 13.89 -4.85 -16.11
C HIS A 535 13.58 -4.29 -14.72
N ARG A 536 12.49 -3.53 -14.63
CA ARG A 536 12.10 -2.84 -13.40
C ARG A 536 11.53 -3.75 -12.31
N HIS A 537 10.89 -4.88 -12.68
CA HIS A 537 10.33 -5.83 -11.72
C HIS A 537 11.42 -6.73 -11.11
N TYR A 538 11.18 -7.17 -9.88
CA TYR A 538 12.02 -8.12 -9.14
C TYR A 538 11.28 -9.45 -8.86
N SER A 539 10.40 -9.85 -9.80
CA SER A 539 9.58 -11.07 -9.67
C SER A 539 10.39 -12.33 -9.36
N HIS A 540 11.57 -12.49 -9.95
CA HIS A 540 12.47 -13.61 -9.68
C HIS A 540 13.06 -13.60 -8.26
N LEU A 541 12.97 -12.49 -7.51
CA LEU A 541 13.48 -12.33 -6.15
C LEU A 541 12.39 -12.46 -5.08
N LEU A 542 11.15 -12.86 -5.44
CA LEU A 542 10.07 -12.96 -4.46
C LEU A 542 10.37 -13.95 -3.32
N ALA A 543 11.14 -15.00 -3.56
CA ALA A 543 11.59 -15.92 -2.53
C ALA A 543 12.41 -15.21 -1.42
N ILE A 544 13.08 -14.08 -1.74
CA ILE A 544 13.82 -13.26 -0.80
C ILE A 544 12.86 -12.26 -0.13
N TYR A 545 12.14 -11.45 -0.93
CA TYR A 545 11.22 -10.43 -0.46
C TYR A 545 10.01 -10.34 -1.40
N PRO A 546 8.79 -10.40 -0.88
CA PRO A 546 8.37 -10.36 0.55
C PRO A 546 8.16 -11.72 1.20
N LEU A 547 8.50 -12.86 0.55
CA LEU A 547 8.15 -14.19 1.05
C LEU A 547 9.15 -14.75 2.10
N TYR A 548 10.36 -14.22 2.20
CA TYR A 548 11.40 -14.62 3.15
C TYR A 548 11.69 -16.13 3.19
N LEU A 549 11.48 -16.84 2.07
CA LEU A 549 11.81 -18.27 1.91
C LEU A 549 13.33 -18.49 1.81
N ILE A 550 14.04 -17.49 1.26
CA ILE A 550 15.49 -17.34 1.27
C ILE A 550 15.78 -16.15 2.17
N ASN A 551 16.47 -16.35 3.30
CA ASN A 551 16.61 -15.33 4.32
C ASN A 551 17.91 -15.45 5.12
N LYS A 552 18.35 -14.37 5.77
CA LYS A 552 19.63 -14.26 6.48
C LYS A 552 19.84 -15.23 7.67
N GLU A 553 18.83 -15.95 8.10
CA GLU A 553 18.93 -16.90 9.23
C GLU A 553 19.34 -18.30 8.77
N GLN A 554 19.36 -18.55 7.45
CA GLN A 554 19.80 -19.81 6.87
C GLN A 554 21.25 -19.73 6.41
N PRO A 555 22.03 -20.80 6.56
CA PRO A 555 23.41 -20.83 6.08
C PRO A 555 23.48 -20.55 4.56
N ASN A 556 24.42 -19.74 4.14
CA ASN A 556 24.70 -19.37 2.73
C ASN A 556 23.65 -18.48 2.03
N ASP A 557 22.47 -18.22 2.63
CA ASP A 557 21.44 -17.43 1.97
C ASP A 557 21.82 -15.94 1.82
N ILE A 558 22.62 -15.40 2.74
CA ILE A 558 23.10 -13.99 2.64
C ILE A 558 23.86 -13.78 1.34
N GLU A 559 24.79 -14.69 1.01
CA GLU A 559 25.57 -14.60 -0.24
C GLU A 559 24.66 -14.66 -1.47
N MET A 560 23.68 -15.57 -1.47
CA MET A 560 22.69 -15.70 -2.55
C MET A 560 21.87 -14.41 -2.71
N ILE A 561 21.42 -13.82 -1.60
CA ILE A 561 20.64 -12.55 -1.59
C ILE A 561 21.51 -11.41 -2.15
N GLU A 562 22.74 -11.26 -1.68
CA GLU A 562 23.67 -10.21 -2.11
C GLU A 562 24.02 -10.30 -3.59
N LYS A 563 24.32 -11.50 -4.09
CA LYS A 563 24.58 -11.75 -5.50
C LYS A 563 23.37 -11.40 -6.36
N SER A 564 22.18 -11.91 -6.00
CA SER A 564 20.94 -11.67 -6.74
C SER A 564 20.58 -10.20 -6.80
N LEU A 565 20.66 -9.50 -5.66
CA LEU A 565 20.39 -8.06 -5.57
C LEU A 565 21.39 -7.25 -6.40
N SER A 566 22.69 -7.52 -6.25
CA SER A 566 23.75 -6.82 -6.97
C SER A 566 23.62 -7.01 -8.47
N PHE A 567 23.35 -8.25 -8.92
CA PHE A 567 23.19 -8.55 -10.34
C PHE A 567 21.95 -7.87 -10.93
N TRP A 568 20.80 -7.90 -10.24
CA TRP A 568 19.62 -7.15 -10.68
C TRP A 568 19.91 -5.65 -10.80
N GLN A 569 20.55 -5.02 -9.81
CA GLN A 569 20.86 -3.59 -9.79
C GLN A 569 22.00 -3.19 -10.75
N SER A 570 22.85 -4.13 -11.18
CA SER A 570 23.94 -3.88 -12.13
C SER A 570 23.48 -3.48 -13.54
N LYS A 571 22.20 -3.71 -13.86
CA LYS A 571 21.57 -3.37 -15.15
C LYS A 571 20.58 -2.20 -14.99
N PRO A 572 21.04 -0.93 -14.97
CA PRO A 572 20.21 0.18 -14.48
C PRO A 572 19.26 0.80 -15.50
N THR A 573 19.32 0.42 -16.79
CA THR A 573 18.67 1.16 -17.90
C THR A 573 17.14 1.20 -17.81
N ALA A 574 16.49 0.16 -17.29
CA ALA A 574 15.05 0.07 -17.12
C ALA A 574 14.60 0.06 -15.64
N LEU A 575 15.50 0.30 -14.68
CA LEU A 575 15.13 0.40 -13.28
C LEU A 575 14.34 1.68 -13.01
N LEU A 576 13.23 1.56 -12.30
CA LEU A 576 12.30 2.64 -11.97
C LEU A 576 12.13 2.78 -10.45
N GLY A 577 11.14 3.55 -10.01
CA GLY A 577 10.93 3.87 -8.60
C GLY A 577 10.73 2.64 -7.71
N TYR A 578 9.88 1.69 -8.08
CA TYR A 578 9.67 0.48 -7.28
C TYR A 578 10.84 -0.53 -7.35
N SER A 579 11.77 -0.39 -8.29
CA SER A 579 13.05 -1.09 -8.21
C SER A 579 13.89 -0.57 -7.03
N CYS A 580 13.78 0.71 -6.71
CA CYS A 580 14.45 1.29 -5.54
C CYS A 580 13.82 0.80 -4.23
N THR A 581 12.47 0.75 -4.14
CA THR A 581 11.80 0.29 -2.92
C THR A 581 12.05 -1.20 -2.67
N GLY A 582 11.97 -2.04 -3.71
CA GLY A 582 12.31 -3.46 -3.62
C GLY A 582 13.75 -3.70 -3.16
N ALA A 583 14.72 -2.99 -3.76
CA ALA A 583 16.12 -3.09 -3.36
C ALA A 583 16.36 -2.60 -1.92
N SER A 584 15.68 -1.54 -1.49
CA SER A 584 15.73 -1.04 -0.11
C SER A 584 15.22 -2.08 0.89
N SER A 585 14.07 -2.70 0.62
CA SER A 585 13.48 -3.72 1.50
C SER A 585 14.30 -5.01 1.52
N ILE A 586 14.86 -5.45 0.38
CA ILE A 586 15.79 -6.59 0.33
C ILE A 586 17.07 -6.29 1.15
N SER A 587 17.65 -5.10 1.02
CA SER A 587 18.80 -4.67 1.82
C SER A 587 18.47 -4.65 3.32
N SER A 588 17.28 -4.17 3.68
CA SER A 588 16.78 -4.17 5.06
C SER A 588 16.60 -5.58 5.62
N ALA A 589 16.14 -6.54 4.80
CA ALA A 589 15.98 -7.94 5.21
C ALA A 589 17.29 -8.60 5.67
N ILE A 590 18.42 -8.18 5.11
CA ILE A 590 19.76 -8.66 5.51
C ILE A 590 20.51 -7.72 6.47
N GLY A 591 19.87 -6.64 6.92
CA GLY A 591 20.43 -5.72 7.91
C GLY A 591 21.35 -4.63 7.35
N LYS A 592 21.35 -4.40 6.03
CA LYS A 592 22.16 -3.38 5.36
C LYS A 592 21.43 -2.03 5.29
N GLY A 593 21.38 -1.32 6.43
CA GLY A 593 20.62 -0.07 6.56
C GLY A 593 21.15 1.06 5.67
N ASP A 594 22.47 1.21 5.53
CA ASP A 594 23.05 2.25 4.67
C ASP A 594 22.72 2.02 3.18
N ASP A 595 22.75 0.77 2.71
CA ASP A 595 22.35 0.41 1.34
C ASP A 595 20.84 0.66 1.14
N ALA A 596 20.01 0.28 2.13
CA ALA A 596 18.57 0.53 2.09
C ALA A 596 18.27 2.03 1.96
N LEU A 597 18.94 2.87 2.75
CA LEU A 597 18.81 4.32 2.67
C LEU A 597 19.30 4.88 1.32
N ALA A 598 20.38 4.34 0.77
CA ALA A 598 20.91 4.77 -0.54
C ALA A 598 19.90 4.54 -1.66
N TYR A 599 19.20 3.40 -1.66
CA TYR A 599 18.12 3.12 -2.62
C TYR A 599 16.92 4.06 -2.44
N LEU A 600 16.51 4.36 -1.20
CA LEU A 600 15.47 5.37 -0.95
C LEU A 600 15.90 6.75 -1.41
N ASN A 601 17.15 7.16 -1.18
CA ASN A 601 17.66 8.44 -1.66
C ASN A 601 17.62 8.54 -3.20
N LYS A 602 17.89 7.43 -3.91
CA LYS A 602 17.74 7.37 -5.38
C LYS A 602 16.28 7.56 -5.81
N LEU A 603 15.32 6.96 -5.08
CA LEU A 603 13.90 7.17 -5.32
C LEU A 603 13.52 8.65 -5.15
N PHE A 604 13.87 9.26 -4.03
CA PHE A 604 13.53 10.65 -3.70
C PHE A 604 14.12 11.63 -4.70
N GLY A 605 15.38 11.42 -5.11
CA GLY A 605 16.08 12.34 -6.03
C GLY A 605 15.65 12.24 -7.49
N LYS A 606 15.08 11.11 -7.92
CA LYS A 606 14.88 10.86 -9.35
C LYS A 606 13.42 10.63 -9.76
N PHE A 607 12.62 9.97 -8.93
CA PHE A 607 11.36 9.38 -9.38
C PHE A 607 10.11 10.01 -8.74
N LEU A 608 10.25 10.83 -7.71
CA LEU A 608 9.12 11.48 -7.06
C LEU A 608 8.92 12.91 -7.59
N SER A 609 7.64 13.33 -7.64
CA SER A 609 7.28 14.73 -7.87
C SER A 609 7.43 15.56 -6.59
N SER A 610 7.21 16.86 -6.71
CA SER A 610 7.16 17.79 -5.57
C SER A 610 6.07 17.42 -4.54
N THR A 611 5.08 16.63 -4.93
CA THR A 611 3.95 16.16 -4.10
C THR A 611 4.04 14.69 -3.74
N THR A 612 5.22 14.09 -3.85
CA THR A 612 5.44 12.66 -3.60
C THR A 612 4.65 11.70 -4.51
N MET A 613 4.07 12.19 -5.61
CA MET A 613 3.51 11.33 -6.65
C MET A 613 4.64 10.70 -7.47
N TYR A 614 4.43 9.48 -7.91
CA TYR A 614 5.39 8.80 -8.76
C TYR A 614 5.12 9.13 -10.23
N LYS A 615 6.16 9.65 -10.92
CA LYS A 615 6.07 10.11 -12.30
C LYS A 615 6.30 8.96 -13.28
N GLU A 616 5.31 8.16 -13.54
CA GLU A 616 5.38 7.16 -14.61
C GLU A 616 4.35 7.47 -15.70
N SER A 617 3.06 7.21 -15.44
CA SER A 617 1.97 7.48 -16.39
C SER A 617 0.68 7.73 -15.62
N GLY A 618 0.36 8.97 -15.36
CA GLY A 618 -0.72 9.38 -14.49
C GLY A 618 -0.27 9.47 -13.01
N PRO A 619 -1.15 9.79 -12.07
CA PRO A 619 -0.82 9.94 -10.64
C PRO A 619 -0.68 8.58 -9.95
N VAL A 620 0.34 7.80 -10.29
CA VAL A 620 0.57 6.45 -9.77
C VAL A 620 1.11 6.52 -8.35
N ILE A 621 0.55 5.72 -7.43
CA ILE A 621 0.79 5.85 -5.98
C ILE A 621 1.43 4.63 -5.32
N GLU A 622 1.51 3.47 -5.96
CA GLU A 622 2.04 2.24 -5.36
C GLU A 622 3.50 2.36 -4.94
N THR A 623 4.34 3.02 -5.74
CA THR A 623 5.77 3.17 -5.45
C THR A 623 6.04 3.99 -4.19
N PRO A 624 5.49 5.22 -4.00
CA PRO A 624 5.67 5.95 -2.76
C PRO A 624 5.04 5.22 -1.55
N LEU A 625 3.95 4.48 -1.72
CA LEU A 625 3.36 3.69 -0.64
C LEU A 625 4.27 2.52 -0.24
N SER A 626 4.89 1.83 -1.20
CA SER A 626 5.89 0.80 -0.90
C SER A 626 7.16 1.36 -0.26
N ALA A 627 7.52 2.62 -0.54
CA ALA A 627 8.64 3.27 0.14
C ALA A 627 8.37 3.53 1.64
N ALA A 628 7.10 3.79 2.01
CA ALA A 628 6.72 3.84 3.42
C ALA A 628 6.92 2.48 4.11
N GLN A 629 6.61 1.36 3.42
CA GLN A 629 6.97 0.03 3.92
C GLN A 629 8.47 -0.19 4.00
N SER A 630 9.26 0.27 3.02
CA SER A 630 10.73 0.19 3.11
C SER A 630 11.29 0.92 4.35
N ILE A 631 10.68 2.03 4.77
CA ILE A 631 11.01 2.70 6.04
C ILE A 631 10.66 1.79 7.23
N HIS A 632 9.48 1.16 7.23
CA HIS A 632 9.13 0.19 8.27
C HIS A 632 10.14 -0.95 8.35
N ASP A 633 10.55 -1.53 7.20
CA ASP A 633 11.50 -2.64 7.13
C ASP A 633 12.88 -2.29 7.74
N MET A 634 13.25 -1.02 7.72
CA MET A 634 14.47 -0.54 8.40
C MET A 634 14.28 -0.47 9.92
N LEU A 635 13.08 -0.12 10.39
CA LEU A 635 12.77 0.15 11.81
C LEU A 635 12.34 -1.09 12.58
N LEU A 636 11.51 -1.95 11.97
CA LEU A 636 10.85 -3.08 12.63
C LEU A 636 10.51 -4.18 11.61
N GLN A 637 10.97 -5.40 11.87
CA GLN A 637 10.62 -6.57 11.07
C GLN A 637 10.04 -7.67 11.96
N SER A 638 9.11 -8.48 11.43
CA SER A 638 8.46 -9.55 12.19
C SER A 638 8.32 -10.90 11.47
N TRP A 639 8.91 -11.06 10.28
CA TRP A 639 8.87 -12.29 9.52
C TRP A 639 9.52 -13.48 10.26
N GLY A 640 9.02 -14.69 9.97
CA GLY A 640 9.52 -15.91 10.58
C GLY A 640 9.21 -16.04 12.08
N GLY A 641 8.16 -15.37 12.56
CA GLY A 641 7.73 -15.42 13.97
C GLY A 641 8.65 -14.70 14.95
N LYS A 642 9.54 -13.81 14.46
CA LYS A 642 10.55 -13.13 15.27
C LYS A 642 10.48 -11.61 15.05
N ILE A 643 10.26 -10.87 16.13
CA ILE A 643 10.25 -9.39 16.14
C ILE A 643 11.71 -8.91 16.20
N ARG A 644 12.13 -8.11 15.22
CA ARG A 644 13.48 -7.53 15.13
C ARG A 644 13.40 -6.04 15.28
N ILE A 645 13.98 -5.53 16.35
CA ILE A 645 13.98 -4.10 16.70
C ILE A 645 15.18 -3.42 16.03
N PHE A 646 14.92 -2.36 15.27
CA PHE A 646 15.94 -1.59 14.55
C PHE A 646 16.89 -2.47 13.70
N PRO A 647 16.34 -3.40 12.85
CA PRO A 647 17.14 -4.42 12.19
C PRO A 647 18.07 -3.90 11.10
N ALA A 648 17.80 -2.72 10.52
CA ALA A 648 18.55 -2.18 9.38
C ALA A 648 18.65 -0.64 9.44
N ILE A 649 19.17 -0.13 10.56
CA ILE A 649 19.31 1.32 10.76
C ILE A 649 20.58 1.83 10.09
N PRO A 650 20.50 2.88 9.24
CA PRO A 650 21.67 3.53 8.69
C PRO A 650 22.57 4.12 9.79
N ALA A 651 23.87 4.14 9.55
CA ALA A 651 24.85 4.67 10.50
C ALA A 651 24.59 6.15 10.88
N THR A 652 23.98 6.91 9.98
CA THR A 652 23.59 8.31 10.19
C THR A 652 22.34 8.49 11.06
N TRP A 653 21.49 7.46 11.21
CA TRP A 653 20.24 7.53 11.96
C TRP A 653 20.46 7.16 13.43
N LYS A 654 20.97 8.11 14.22
CA LYS A 654 21.29 7.88 15.63
C LYS A 654 20.11 8.01 16.56
N ASP A 655 19.17 8.90 16.24
CA ASP A 655 17.98 9.17 17.04
C ASP A 655 16.74 8.79 16.23
N ILE A 656 15.93 7.88 16.76
CA ILE A 656 14.72 7.35 16.12
C ILE A 656 13.76 6.95 17.23
N ALA A 657 12.46 7.17 17.02
CA ALA A 657 11.46 6.57 17.88
C ALA A 657 10.22 6.17 17.07
N TYR A 658 9.57 5.12 17.54
CA TYR A 658 8.24 4.76 17.06
C TYR A 658 7.38 4.24 18.20
N SER A 659 6.06 4.36 18.04
CA SER A 659 5.09 3.88 19.01
C SER A 659 3.92 3.19 18.31
N GLY A 660 3.51 2.05 18.88
CA GLY A 660 2.30 1.36 18.46
C GLY A 660 2.39 0.69 17.08
N LEU A 661 3.59 0.50 16.51
CA LEU A 661 3.74 -0.25 15.25
C LEU A 661 3.28 -1.70 15.45
N ARG A 662 2.59 -2.22 14.45
CA ARG A 662 2.03 -3.57 14.46
C ARG A 662 3.01 -4.60 13.89
N THR A 663 3.00 -5.82 14.42
CA THR A 663 3.81 -6.93 13.91
C THR A 663 2.97 -8.20 13.72
N GLU A 664 3.52 -9.16 12.99
CA GLU A 664 2.99 -10.52 12.98
C GLU A 664 2.88 -11.08 14.40
N GLY A 665 1.88 -11.94 14.63
CA GLY A 665 1.50 -12.40 15.98
C GLY A 665 0.65 -11.39 16.74
N ALA A 666 0.19 -10.32 16.07
CA ALA A 666 -0.66 -9.27 16.63
C ALA A 666 -0.03 -8.59 17.86
N PHE A 667 1.24 -8.19 17.77
CA PHE A 667 1.87 -7.36 18.80
C PHE A 667 1.84 -5.89 18.41
N LYS A 668 1.75 -5.00 19.40
CA LYS A 668 2.07 -3.57 19.28
C LYS A 668 3.44 -3.32 19.88
N VAL A 669 4.30 -2.68 19.12
CA VAL A 669 5.69 -2.45 19.49
C VAL A 669 6.00 -0.96 19.49
N SER A 670 6.64 -0.49 20.55
CA SER A 670 7.18 0.86 20.65
C SER A 670 8.66 0.78 21.05
N ALA A 671 9.50 1.63 20.49
CA ALA A 671 10.92 1.66 20.84
C ALA A 671 11.51 3.04 20.60
N SER A 672 12.54 3.35 21.36
CA SER A 672 13.31 4.59 21.24
C SER A 672 14.80 4.27 21.15
N ARG A 673 15.48 4.94 20.23
CA ARG A 673 16.93 4.89 20.02
C ARG A 673 17.48 6.31 20.11
N LYS A 674 18.52 6.52 20.91
CA LYS A 674 19.22 7.79 21.06
C LYS A 674 20.73 7.57 20.99
N GLN A 675 21.43 8.47 20.28
CA GLN A 675 22.88 8.39 20.09
C GLN A 675 23.36 7.01 19.59
N GLY A 676 22.53 6.36 18.76
CA GLY A 676 22.85 5.06 18.18
C GLY A 676 22.63 3.86 19.10
N LYS A 677 21.98 4.00 20.25
CA LYS A 677 21.68 2.93 21.20
C LYS A 677 20.19 2.84 21.49
N THR A 678 19.63 1.64 21.50
CA THR A 678 18.24 1.42 21.92
C THR A 678 18.09 1.68 23.41
N GLN A 679 17.21 2.63 23.75
CA GLN A 679 16.97 3.08 25.12
C GLN A 679 15.96 2.19 25.82
N PHE A 680 14.91 1.82 25.12
CA PHE A 680 13.90 0.92 25.61
C PHE A 680 13.06 0.33 24.45
N ILE A 681 12.36 -0.74 24.78
CA ILE A 681 11.36 -1.40 23.94
C ILE A 681 10.13 -1.66 24.81
N HIS A 682 8.95 -1.44 24.24
CA HIS A 682 7.69 -1.84 24.83
C HIS A 682 6.93 -2.74 23.85
N ILE A 683 6.44 -3.89 24.32
CA ILE A 683 5.68 -4.83 23.52
C ILE A 683 4.38 -5.16 24.26
N LYS A 684 3.26 -5.03 23.55
CA LYS A 684 1.94 -5.46 24.00
C LYS A 684 1.41 -6.59 23.12
N SER A 685 1.07 -7.71 23.73
CA SER A 685 0.48 -8.86 23.04
C SER A 685 -1.04 -8.67 22.94
N LEU A 686 -1.60 -8.75 21.71
CA LEU A 686 -3.04 -8.65 21.49
C LEU A 686 -3.70 -10.02 21.27
N ALA A 687 -2.93 -11.04 20.88
CA ALA A 687 -3.45 -12.37 20.57
C ALA A 687 -2.93 -13.48 21.52
N GLY A 688 -1.77 -13.29 22.17
CA GLY A 688 -1.14 -14.30 23.01
C GLY A 688 -0.24 -15.25 22.21
N GLU A 689 0.20 -14.86 21.04
CA GLU A 689 1.15 -15.63 20.23
C GLU A 689 2.54 -15.66 20.89
N PRO A 690 3.41 -16.63 20.53
CA PRO A 690 4.77 -16.68 21.04
C PRO A 690 5.52 -15.37 20.76
N CYS A 691 6.04 -14.71 21.78
CA CYS A 691 6.78 -13.47 21.67
C CYS A 691 8.28 -13.75 21.61
N ILE A 692 8.86 -13.73 20.41
CA ILE A 692 10.30 -13.87 20.20
C ILE A 692 10.84 -12.56 19.68
N ILE A 693 11.82 -11.97 20.38
CA ILE A 693 12.37 -10.64 20.05
C ILE A 693 13.89 -10.70 19.91
N THR A 694 14.42 -10.01 18.91
CA THR A 694 15.84 -9.71 18.76
C THR A 694 16.08 -8.22 18.94
N THR A 695 17.06 -7.84 19.74
CA THR A 695 17.41 -6.45 20.06
C THR A 695 18.93 -6.25 20.17
N ASP A 696 19.39 -4.99 20.07
CA ASP A 696 20.78 -4.59 20.33
C ASP A 696 21.04 -4.21 21.80
N ILE A 697 20.02 -4.24 22.67
CA ILE A 697 20.20 -3.98 24.11
C ILE A 697 21.05 -5.09 24.75
N VAL A 698 22.20 -4.71 25.31
CA VAL A 698 23.08 -5.64 26.03
C VAL A 698 22.57 -5.81 27.47
N ASN A 699 22.49 -7.05 27.95
CA ASN A 699 21.94 -7.39 29.28
C ASN A 699 20.58 -6.73 29.55
N PRO A 700 19.53 -7.04 28.78
CA PRO A 700 18.24 -6.42 28.94
C PRO A 700 17.56 -6.81 30.25
N ILE A 701 16.87 -5.84 30.85
CA ILE A 701 15.93 -6.06 31.95
C ILE A 701 14.50 -6.10 31.35
N PHE A 702 13.69 -7.01 31.85
CA PHE A 702 12.30 -7.19 31.43
C PHE A 702 11.37 -6.86 32.61
N GLU A 703 10.51 -5.86 32.44
CA GLU A 703 9.57 -5.38 33.43
C GLU A 703 8.12 -5.53 32.97
N GLY A 704 7.21 -5.83 33.89
CA GLY A 704 5.79 -5.92 33.62
C GLY A 704 4.95 -6.11 34.86
N LYS A 705 3.64 -6.37 34.69
CA LYS A 705 2.72 -6.57 35.82
C LYS A 705 2.95 -7.87 36.60
N ARG A 706 3.71 -8.79 36.03
CA ARG A 706 4.16 -10.03 36.67
C ARG A 706 5.58 -10.35 36.25
N ASN A 707 6.18 -11.31 36.92
CA ASN A 707 7.43 -11.93 36.48
C ASN A 707 7.16 -12.79 35.24
N PHE A 708 7.93 -12.57 34.16
CA PHE A 708 7.89 -13.39 32.96
C PHE A 708 8.93 -14.49 32.98
N THR A 709 8.61 -15.63 32.35
CA THR A 709 9.63 -16.61 31.98
C THR A 709 10.33 -16.12 30.71
N ILE A 710 11.66 -15.90 30.80
CA ILE A 710 12.47 -15.45 29.69
C ILE A 710 13.44 -16.57 29.33
N GLN A 711 13.41 -16.99 28.06
CA GLN A 711 14.39 -17.90 27.50
C GLN A 711 15.34 -17.13 26.60
N SER A 712 16.63 -17.14 26.94
CA SER A 712 17.67 -16.58 26.06
C SER A 712 17.98 -17.53 24.91
N LEU A 713 18.02 -16.99 23.70
CA LEU A 713 18.32 -17.69 22.45
C LEU A 713 19.59 -17.05 21.82
N PRO A 714 20.24 -17.68 20.83
CA PRO A 714 21.39 -17.10 20.14
C PRO A 714 21.09 -15.72 19.52
N ASN A 715 22.15 -14.95 19.26
CA ASN A 715 22.10 -13.65 18.59
C ASN A 715 21.24 -12.59 19.32
N ASN A 716 21.39 -12.50 20.64
CA ASN A 716 20.68 -11.55 21.50
C ASN A 716 19.15 -11.57 21.27
N THR A 717 18.63 -12.78 21.19
CA THR A 717 17.20 -13.09 20.99
C THR A 717 16.62 -13.63 22.27
N PHE A 718 15.38 -13.27 22.55
CA PHE A 718 14.67 -13.66 23.78
C PHE A 718 13.26 -14.12 23.44
N GLN A 719 12.87 -15.28 23.98
CA GLN A 719 11.48 -15.71 23.99
C GLN A 719 10.85 -15.35 25.33
N ILE A 720 9.72 -14.67 25.29
CA ILE A 720 9.02 -14.12 26.44
C ILE A 720 7.66 -14.80 26.56
N ASP A 721 7.33 -15.32 27.70
CA ASP A 721 6.03 -15.89 28.05
C ASP A 721 4.98 -14.76 28.22
N LEU A 722 4.56 -14.12 27.12
CA LEU A 722 3.66 -12.98 27.11
C LEU A 722 2.25 -13.43 26.68
N LYS A 723 1.27 -13.34 27.58
CA LYS A 723 -0.12 -13.73 27.29
C LYS A 723 -0.91 -12.60 26.62
N LYS A 724 -2.05 -12.96 26.06
CA LYS A 724 -2.99 -11.99 25.46
C LYS A 724 -3.34 -10.87 26.46
N GLY A 725 -3.18 -9.62 26.03
CA GLY A 725 -3.44 -8.42 26.83
C GLY A 725 -2.27 -7.97 27.70
N GLU A 726 -1.25 -8.80 27.88
CA GLU A 726 -0.06 -8.44 28.65
C GLU A 726 0.92 -7.58 27.85
N GLU A 727 1.76 -6.87 28.59
CA GLU A 727 2.79 -5.99 28.04
C GLU A 727 4.10 -6.13 28.82
N VAL A 728 5.21 -6.00 28.12
CA VAL A 728 6.57 -6.04 28.67
C VAL A 728 7.35 -4.80 28.24
N PHE A 729 8.12 -4.26 29.19
CA PHE A 729 9.08 -3.18 29.00
C PHE A 729 10.47 -3.77 29.07
N ILE A 730 11.34 -3.38 28.15
CA ILE A 730 12.70 -3.90 28.02
C ILE A 730 13.65 -2.72 27.97
N SER A 731 14.63 -2.68 28.87
CA SER A 731 15.62 -1.60 28.97
C SER A 731 17.02 -2.14 29.27
N PRO A 732 18.09 -1.37 29.03
CA PRO A 732 19.44 -1.73 29.45
C PRO A 732 19.56 -1.83 30.97
N GLN A 733 20.36 -2.79 31.47
CA GLN A 733 20.62 -2.94 32.90
C GLN A 733 21.34 -1.71 33.44
N GLY A 734 20.86 -1.18 34.57
CA GLY A 734 21.48 -0.03 35.28
C GLY A 734 21.11 1.34 34.71
N GLU A 735 20.35 1.41 33.63
CA GLU A 735 19.82 2.66 33.09
C GLU A 735 18.33 2.81 33.47
N LYS A 736 17.98 3.97 34.06
CA LYS A 736 16.58 4.30 34.33
C LYS A 736 15.95 4.85 33.07
N SER A 737 14.98 4.14 32.48
CA SER A 737 14.21 4.61 31.34
C SER A 737 12.89 5.23 31.78
N ASP A 738 12.56 6.40 31.23
CA ASP A 738 11.27 7.05 31.48
C ASP A 738 10.15 6.54 30.57
N PHE A 739 10.46 5.64 29.63
CA PHE A 739 9.53 5.08 28.64
C PHE A 739 8.69 6.14 27.89
N ILE A 740 9.32 7.26 27.53
CA ILE A 740 8.69 8.38 26.83
C ILE A 740 9.04 8.34 25.35
N ILE A 741 8.01 8.36 24.51
CA ILE A 741 8.14 8.62 23.07
C ILE A 741 7.82 10.08 22.80
N SER A 742 8.76 10.79 22.19
CA SER A 742 8.60 12.18 21.76
C SER A 742 9.13 12.35 20.33
N SER A 743 8.67 13.37 19.62
CA SER A 743 9.18 13.71 18.30
C SER A 743 10.62 14.21 18.35
N ILE A 744 11.38 13.92 17.29
CA ILE A 744 12.71 14.50 17.08
C ILE A 744 12.52 15.94 16.56
N PRO A 745 13.12 16.96 17.20
CA PRO A 745 13.04 18.32 16.71
C PRO A 745 13.78 18.51 15.37
N HIS A 746 13.12 19.14 14.40
CA HIS A 746 13.73 19.49 13.12
C HIS A 746 13.88 21.00 12.96
N THR A 747 14.99 21.43 12.33
CA THR A 747 15.23 22.84 11.96
C THR A 747 14.51 23.22 10.65
N SER A 748 14.23 22.23 9.80
CA SER A 748 13.50 22.39 8.53
C SER A 748 12.20 21.61 8.56
N LYS A 749 11.18 22.09 7.84
CA LYS A 749 9.84 21.52 7.82
C LYS A 749 9.15 21.70 6.46
N ASN A 750 8.05 21.03 6.23
CA ASN A 750 7.20 21.19 5.02
C ASN A 750 8.01 21.05 3.73
N HIS A 751 8.70 19.91 3.57
CA HIS A 751 9.64 19.66 2.46
C HIS A 751 8.96 19.50 1.09
N TYR A 752 7.67 19.22 1.08
CA TYR A 752 6.92 18.92 -0.15
C TYR A 752 5.89 20.01 -0.48
N GLY A 753 5.42 19.99 -1.71
CA GLY A 753 4.70 21.05 -2.37
C GLY A 753 5.57 21.72 -3.41
N LEU A 754 5.15 22.83 -3.98
CA LEU A 754 5.85 23.50 -5.07
C LEU A 754 6.53 24.78 -4.57
N LYS A 755 7.85 24.73 -4.36
CA LYS A 755 8.64 25.86 -3.87
C LYS A 755 9.15 26.75 -4.98
N ILE A 756 9.24 28.04 -4.74
CA ILE A 756 9.96 28.98 -5.60
C ILE A 756 11.44 28.89 -5.25
N ILE A 757 12.23 28.42 -6.20
CA ILE A 757 13.69 28.40 -6.02
C ILE A 757 14.18 29.86 -6.10
N HIS A 758 14.39 30.47 -4.94
CA HIS A 758 15.13 31.72 -4.89
C HIS A 758 16.60 31.41 -5.22
N GLN A 759 17.01 31.63 -6.46
CA GLN A 759 18.46 31.66 -6.75
C GLN A 759 19.08 32.69 -5.80
N ARG A 760 19.84 32.23 -4.81
CA ARG A 760 20.71 33.15 -4.04
C ARG A 760 21.65 33.79 -5.06
N ARG A 761 21.44 35.07 -5.31
CA ARG A 761 22.37 35.93 -6.08
C ARG A 761 23.68 36.06 -5.34
#